data_20292178f29cb1c9372a2b491da7d09b
#
_entry.id   20292178f29cb1c9372a2b491da7d09b
#
_cell.length_a   1.000
_cell.length_b   1.000
_cell.length_c   1.000
_cell.angle_alpha   90.00
_cell.angle_beta   90.00
_cell.angle_gamma   90.00
#
_symmetry.space_group_name_H-M   'P 1'
#
loop_
_entity.id
_entity.type
_entity.pdbx_description
1 polymer ?
#
loop_
_entity_poly.entity_id
_entity_poly.type
_entity_poly.pdbx_seq_one_letter_code
_entity_poly.pdbx_strand_id
1 'polypeptide(L)'
;MRMCHVARMGLLLAYGLGAAAPATGQETDASPRETEADSVPKVLLAPIVVEGRRDDLAGTATTASQGFVGYRDLLPRPLSREGELLETVPGMIMTQHSGDGKSNQMFVRGFNLDHGTDFSTRLEGMPVNMPTHAHGQGYTDINFLVPELVDHVDYRLGTYYPEIGDFSAAGGAEFSLRRSLDRPIAALGVGENGLFRAVAAGSGEIGRGQLIAGGEVRSYDGPWDTPQDLSKLSGMLRYSLQTGASEFSLLGLAYHNDWDSSDQIPLRAVESGELDPFAQVDSTLGGSSARYSLSGSWIRAGSRSSQRLDLYGIYYDLDLYSNFTYFLDDPVFGDQINQVDGRTVLGLDFLHAMPIDAMGAGHELSLGLQSRLDLIDVALHRTEARARVSTVRDDEVTEWGSGAWAALESRWNSWFRTQLGLRGDFYLFDVTSDDPRNSGDASGALASPKLSLMFGPWDGTEVYASAGFGFHSNDARGTTQSIDPSTGEPVESVDPLVRSRGAELGLRTSLLTGWISTVALWTVELDSELLFVGDAGTTEPSGASRRLGLTWTNYWRLSDRLTMDFDLSLTRARLLDVPDAVDRVPGALENVVAAGITWDSPQGGPLATVRVRHFGAYPLTEDNSQQASPTTLANLAIGWRFGGSGLGITLDVLNVFDAADRDIQYWYASRGPAEPAGGIEDLHFKPIEPRQVRLQLAWGL
;
A
#
# COMPACT_ATOMS: atom_id res chain seq x y z
N MET A 1 -25.84 -16.55 17.91
CA MET A 1 -26.09 -17.99 17.99
C MET A 1 -26.69 -18.42 16.65
N ARG A 2 -25.92 -18.38 15.60
CA ARG A 2 -26.22 -18.99 14.28
C ARG A 2 -24.89 -19.48 13.67
N MET A 3 -24.42 -20.61 14.17
CA MET A 3 -23.48 -21.48 13.46
C MET A 3 -24.33 -22.54 12.77
N CYS A 4 -24.32 -22.53 11.45
CA CYS A 4 -24.62 -23.67 10.57
C CYS A 4 -25.01 -23.15 9.19
N HIS A 5 -24.03 -23.02 8.28
CA HIS A 5 -24.23 -23.27 6.84
C HIS A 5 -22.91 -23.20 6.06
N VAL A 6 -21.81 -23.69 6.60
CA VAL A 6 -20.58 -23.94 5.83
C VAL A 6 -20.21 -25.41 5.99
N ALA A 7 -20.95 -26.28 5.33
CA ALA A 7 -20.57 -27.67 5.12
C ALA A 7 -21.34 -28.26 3.93
N ARG A 8 -20.91 -27.97 2.71
CA ARG A 8 -21.14 -28.82 1.52
C ARG A 8 -20.55 -28.19 0.26
N MET A 9 -19.21 -28.17 0.16
CA MET A 9 -18.53 -28.17 -1.15
C MET A 9 -17.04 -28.49 -0.96
N GLY A 10 -16.79 -29.66 -0.44
CA GLY A 10 -15.48 -30.27 -0.38
C GLY A 10 -15.59 -31.69 -0.89
N LEU A 11 -14.89 -31.99 -1.92
CA LEU A 11 -14.51 -33.26 -2.52
C LEU A 11 -14.87 -33.32 -4.01
N LEU A 12 -13.88 -32.94 -4.82
CA LEU A 12 -13.67 -33.57 -6.15
C LEU A 12 -12.39 -32.97 -6.79
N LEU A 13 -11.22 -33.37 -6.27
CA LEU A 13 -9.94 -33.26 -6.99
C LEU A 13 -8.89 -34.17 -6.33
N ALA A 14 -9.05 -35.45 -6.51
CA ALA A 14 -8.01 -36.45 -6.29
C ALA A 14 -8.30 -37.66 -7.17
N TYR A 15 -7.56 -37.76 -8.29
CA TYR A 15 -7.14 -39.02 -8.91
C TYR A 15 -6.36 -38.69 -10.19
N GLY A 16 -5.07 -38.99 -10.19
CA GLY A 16 -4.26 -38.92 -11.40
C GLY A 16 -2.75 -38.82 -11.15
N LEU A 17 -2.17 -39.68 -10.31
CA LEU A 17 -0.73 -39.88 -10.26
C LEU A 17 -0.42 -41.29 -10.80
N GLY A 18 -0.08 -41.33 -12.09
CA GLY A 18 0.49 -42.52 -12.72
C GLY A 18 2.00 -42.60 -12.46
N ALA A 19 2.46 -43.74 -11.94
CA ALA A 19 3.84 -44.05 -11.70
C ALA A 19 4.60 -44.32 -13.01
N ALA A 20 5.79 -43.71 -13.18
CA ALA A 20 6.78 -44.11 -14.19
C ALA A 20 8.06 -44.57 -13.53
N ALA A 21 8.49 -45.75 -13.90
CA ALA A 21 9.68 -46.42 -13.40
C ALA A 21 11.00 -45.87 -14.00
N PRO A 22 12.18 -46.10 -13.38
CA PRO A 22 13.43 -45.49 -13.81
C PRO A 22 14.09 -46.29 -14.94
N ALA A 23 14.57 -45.57 -15.95
CA ALA A 23 15.46 -46.16 -16.97
C ALA A 23 16.92 -45.82 -16.64
N THR A 24 17.73 -46.86 -16.50
CA THR A 24 19.18 -46.81 -16.39
C THR A 24 19.80 -46.61 -17.78
N GLY A 25 20.68 -45.64 -17.94
CA GLY A 25 21.44 -45.42 -19.16
C GLY A 25 22.86 -44.98 -18.88
N GLN A 26 23.79 -45.65 -19.55
CA GLN A 26 25.25 -45.68 -19.39
C GLN A 26 25.94 -44.34 -19.62
N GLU A 27 27.00 -44.10 -18.86
CA GLU A 27 28.04 -43.10 -19.10
C GLU A 27 28.85 -43.41 -20.38
N THR A 28 29.02 -42.41 -21.22
CA THR A 28 30.10 -42.34 -22.20
C THR A 28 30.83 -41.01 -22.08
N ASP A 29 32.10 -41.15 -21.75
CA ASP A 29 33.10 -40.11 -21.60
C ASP A 29 33.37 -39.41 -22.96
N ALA A 30 33.15 -38.10 -23.06
CA ALA A 30 33.66 -37.28 -24.17
C ALA A 30 33.87 -35.84 -23.70
N SER A 31 35.13 -35.43 -23.63
CA SER A 31 35.56 -34.05 -23.39
C SER A 31 34.88 -33.06 -24.34
N PRO A 32 34.34 -31.95 -23.85
CA PRO A 32 33.78 -30.90 -24.71
C PRO A 32 34.89 -29.92 -25.11
N ARG A 33 34.99 -29.65 -26.41
CA ARG A 33 35.63 -28.47 -26.97
C ARG A 33 34.87 -27.25 -26.50
N GLU A 34 35.59 -26.25 -25.94
CA GLU A 34 35.09 -24.91 -25.71
C GLU A 34 34.67 -24.27 -27.05
N THR A 35 33.37 -24.20 -27.25
CA THR A 35 32.75 -23.24 -28.18
C THR A 35 32.29 -22.05 -27.36
N GLU A 36 32.79 -20.86 -27.72
CA GLU A 36 32.23 -19.57 -27.26
C GLU A 36 30.72 -19.60 -27.43
N ALA A 37 30.00 -19.75 -26.34
CA ALA A 37 28.56 -19.67 -26.32
C ALA A 37 28.18 -18.20 -26.29
N ASP A 38 27.58 -17.72 -27.39
CA ASP A 38 26.78 -16.50 -27.44
C ASP A 38 25.98 -16.34 -26.15
N SER A 39 26.19 -15.24 -25.45
CA SER A 39 25.48 -14.92 -24.21
C SER A 39 24.05 -14.51 -24.54
N VAL A 40 23.16 -15.48 -24.65
CA VAL A 40 21.71 -15.24 -24.59
C VAL A 40 21.40 -14.68 -23.20
N PRO A 41 20.74 -13.51 -23.08
CA PRO A 41 20.36 -12.98 -21.78
C PRO A 41 19.46 -14.00 -21.09
N LYS A 42 19.92 -14.49 -19.93
CA LYS A 42 19.12 -15.35 -19.08
C LYS A 42 17.99 -14.50 -18.51
N VAL A 43 16.75 -14.78 -18.87
CA VAL A 43 15.57 -14.28 -18.16
C VAL A 43 15.63 -14.82 -16.73
N LEU A 44 16.07 -14.00 -15.81
CA LEU A 44 16.26 -14.34 -14.41
C LEU A 44 15.00 -13.95 -13.64
N LEU A 45 14.07 -14.88 -13.46
CA LEU A 45 13.14 -14.88 -12.33
C LEU A 45 13.79 -15.56 -11.09
N ALA A 46 15.10 -15.46 -10.94
CA ALA A 46 15.75 -15.85 -9.69
C ALA A 46 15.40 -14.80 -8.62
N PRO A 47 15.13 -15.20 -7.37
CA PRO A 47 15.01 -14.24 -6.29
C PRO A 47 16.31 -13.44 -6.22
N ILE A 48 16.22 -12.15 -6.57
CA ILE A 48 17.34 -11.24 -6.44
C ILE A 48 17.34 -10.80 -4.99
N VAL A 49 18.26 -11.31 -4.18
CA VAL A 49 18.52 -10.78 -2.84
C VAL A 49 19.19 -9.43 -3.04
N VAL A 50 18.44 -8.34 -2.83
CA VAL A 50 18.94 -6.97 -2.91
C VAL A 50 18.94 -6.39 -1.51
N GLU A 51 20.10 -6.18 -0.95
CA GLU A 51 20.30 -5.72 0.43
C GLU A 51 20.12 -4.20 0.62
N GLY A 52 20.03 -3.41 -0.45
CA GLY A 52 19.86 -1.96 -0.41
C GLY A 52 19.08 -1.44 -1.61
N ARG A 53 19.02 -0.11 -1.82
CA ARG A 53 18.50 0.42 -3.09
C ARG A 53 19.32 -0.15 -4.24
N ARG A 54 18.64 -0.66 -5.27
CA ARG A 54 19.31 -1.23 -6.43
C ARG A 54 20.10 -0.12 -7.10
N ASP A 55 21.42 -0.22 -7.04
CA ASP A 55 22.34 0.86 -7.42
C ASP A 55 22.25 1.27 -8.89
N ASP A 56 21.71 0.43 -9.77
CA ASP A 56 21.56 0.77 -11.18
C ASP A 56 20.34 0.08 -11.82
N LEU A 57 19.29 0.85 -12.07
CA LEU A 57 18.19 0.45 -12.93
C LEU A 57 18.31 0.98 -14.36
N ALA A 58 19.40 1.73 -14.68
CA ALA A 58 19.65 2.16 -16.04
C ALA A 58 19.87 0.94 -16.96
N GLY A 59 19.18 0.94 -18.09
CA GLY A 59 19.16 -0.21 -18.99
C GLY A 59 18.20 -1.33 -18.61
N THR A 60 17.49 -1.23 -17.48
CA THR A 60 16.50 -2.22 -17.02
C THR A 60 15.15 -1.61 -16.68
N ALA A 61 15.09 -0.41 -16.09
CA ALA A 61 13.81 0.26 -15.82
C ALA A 61 13.07 0.60 -17.11
N THR A 62 11.75 0.59 -17.05
CA THR A 62 10.87 0.96 -18.18
C THR A 62 10.39 2.40 -18.09
N THR A 63 10.49 3.03 -16.91
CA THR A 63 10.16 4.44 -16.67
C THR A 63 11.13 5.06 -15.67
N ALA A 64 11.12 6.39 -15.55
CA ALA A 64 11.90 7.08 -14.52
C ALA A 64 11.32 6.87 -13.11
N SER A 65 10.00 6.75 -13.00
CA SER A 65 9.25 6.66 -11.73
C SER A 65 9.14 5.24 -11.17
N GLN A 66 10.07 4.36 -11.52
CA GLN A 66 10.20 3.01 -10.98
C GLN A 66 11.39 2.91 -10.03
N GLY A 67 11.22 2.23 -8.91
CA GLY A 67 12.31 2.05 -7.94
C GLY A 67 12.15 0.83 -7.06
N PHE A 68 13.19 0.60 -6.27
CA PHE A 68 13.34 -0.54 -5.39
C PHE A 68 14.03 -0.10 -4.09
N VAL A 69 13.52 -0.50 -2.93
CA VAL A 69 14.11 -0.20 -1.62
C VAL A 69 14.25 -1.49 -0.81
N GLY A 70 15.47 -1.93 -0.59
CA GLY A 70 15.77 -3.16 0.14
C GLY A 70 15.82 -2.96 1.65
N TYR A 71 15.86 -4.08 2.41
CA TYR A 71 15.76 -4.10 3.86
C TYR A 71 16.84 -3.27 4.57
N ARG A 72 18.04 -3.11 4.01
CA ARG A 72 19.12 -2.28 4.59
C ARG A 72 18.77 -0.81 4.66
N ASP A 73 17.94 -0.31 3.74
CA ASP A 73 17.45 1.07 3.74
C ASP A 73 16.11 1.21 4.48
N LEU A 74 15.41 0.09 4.73
CA LEU A 74 14.16 0.06 5.50
C LEU A 74 14.42 0.03 7.02
N LEU A 75 15.25 -0.91 7.48
CA LEU A 75 15.47 -1.19 8.90
C LEU A 75 16.01 -0.02 9.73
N PRO A 76 16.92 0.85 9.23
CA PRO A 76 17.43 1.96 10.03
C PRO A 76 16.44 3.12 10.21
N ARG A 77 15.26 3.06 9.58
CA ARG A 77 14.26 4.14 9.66
C ARG A 77 13.52 4.08 10.99
N PRO A 78 13.52 5.17 11.77
CA PRO A 78 12.67 5.25 12.95
C PRO A 78 11.22 5.43 12.48
N LEU A 79 10.42 4.37 12.62
CA LEU A 79 9.01 4.33 12.21
C LEU A 79 8.12 4.54 13.43
N SER A 80 7.11 5.39 13.34
CA SER A 80 6.07 5.47 14.36
C SER A 80 5.05 4.33 14.19
N ARG A 81 4.76 3.97 12.95
CA ARG A 81 3.76 2.95 12.55
C ARG A 81 4.18 2.24 11.25
N GLU A 82 3.64 1.06 11.00
CA GLU A 82 4.00 0.19 9.86
C GLU A 82 3.69 0.85 8.51
N GLY A 83 2.63 1.67 8.44
CA GLY A 83 2.25 2.41 7.23
C GLY A 83 3.38 3.26 6.65
N GLU A 84 4.26 3.80 7.50
CA GLU A 84 5.40 4.62 7.07
C GLU A 84 6.44 3.85 6.24
N LEU A 85 6.35 2.52 6.12
CA LEU A 85 7.13 1.75 5.14
C LEU A 85 6.84 2.21 3.70
N LEU A 86 5.62 2.66 3.40
CA LEU A 86 5.27 3.23 2.09
C LEU A 86 5.86 4.63 1.86
N GLU A 87 6.31 5.36 2.88
CA GLU A 87 7.05 6.63 2.69
C GLU A 87 8.44 6.43 2.06
N THR A 88 8.81 5.20 1.74
CA THR A 88 9.95 4.91 0.85
C THR A 88 9.64 5.13 -0.62
N VAL A 89 8.36 5.23 -0.98
CA VAL A 89 7.88 5.63 -2.30
C VAL A 89 7.99 7.15 -2.42
N PRO A 90 8.67 7.69 -3.44
CA PRO A 90 8.90 9.13 -3.56
C PRO A 90 7.62 9.96 -3.57
N GLY A 91 7.53 10.93 -2.66
CA GLY A 91 6.39 11.82 -2.50
C GLY A 91 5.18 11.20 -1.79
N MET A 92 5.30 9.97 -1.25
CA MET A 92 4.29 9.37 -0.40
C MET A 92 4.37 9.95 1.01
N ILE A 93 3.21 10.30 1.59
CA ILE A 93 3.02 10.70 2.97
C ILE A 93 1.94 9.82 3.59
N MET A 94 2.21 9.32 4.78
CA MET A 94 1.29 8.51 5.58
C MET A 94 0.85 9.33 6.79
N THR A 95 -0.45 9.52 6.97
CA THR A 95 -1.04 10.22 8.12
C THR A 95 -2.04 9.33 8.84
N GLN A 96 -2.48 9.73 10.02
CA GLN A 96 -3.50 9.03 10.77
C GLN A 96 -4.57 10.01 11.26
N HIS A 97 -5.83 9.71 11.00
CA HIS A 97 -6.95 10.53 11.47
C HIS A 97 -7.75 9.90 12.61
N SER A 98 -7.40 8.68 13.00
CA SER A 98 -8.06 7.90 14.05
C SER A 98 -7.01 7.14 14.89
N GLY A 99 -7.35 6.00 15.49
CA GLY A 99 -6.40 5.16 16.25
C GLY A 99 -5.42 4.37 15.38
N ASP A 100 -4.32 3.92 15.97
CA ASP A 100 -3.24 3.19 15.28
C ASP A 100 -3.65 1.82 14.74
N GLY A 101 -4.78 1.28 15.19
CA GLY A 101 -5.30 0.01 14.69
C GLY A 101 -5.99 0.09 13.34
N LYS A 102 -6.35 1.28 12.90
CA LYS A 102 -6.97 1.54 11.58
C LYS A 102 -5.90 1.78 10.51
N SER A 103 -6.23 1.53 9.24
CA SER A 103 -5.36 1.89 8.13
C SER A 103 -5.00 3.37 8.13
N ASN A 104 -3.79 3.68 7.67
CA ASN A 104 -3.33 5.05 7.48
C ASN A 104 -4.01 5.71 6.29
N GLN A 105 -4.14 7.03 6.32
CA GLN A 105 -4.47 7.82 5.16
C GLN A 105 -3.21 8.11 4.35
N MET A 106 -3.33 8.03 3.02
CA MET A 106 -2.21 8.02 2.11
C MET A 106 -2.30 9.18 1.12
N PHE A 107 -1.15 9.84 0.87
CA PHE A 107 -1.05 10.92 -0.11
C PHE A 107 0.13 10.67 -1.03
N VAL A 108 -0.07 10.78 -2.34
CA VAL A 108 0.99 10.72 -3.34
C VAL A 108 0.58 11.46 -4.62
N ARG A 109 1.49 12.20 -5.25
CA ARG A 109 1.24 12.90 -6.52
C ARG A 109 -0.03 13.77 -6.52
N GLY A 110 -0.35 14.42 -5.38
CA GLY A 110 -1.56 15.24 -5.23
C GLY A 110 -2.88 14.46 -5.19
N PHE A 111 -2.82 13.13 -5.04
CA PHE A 111 -3.96 12.33 -4.63
C PHE A 111 -4.06 12.36 -3.11
N ASN A 112 -5.25 12.62 -2.60
CA ASN A 112 -5.67 12.11 -1.33
C ASN A 112 -6.28 10.73 -1.62
N LEU A 113 -5.52 9.68 -1.32
CA LEU A 113 -5.92 8.31 -1.63
C LEU A 113 -6.91 7.75 -0.59
N ASP A 114 -7.37 8.61 0.34
CA ASP A 114 -8.04 8.15 1.55
C ASP A 114 -7.22 7.01 2.18
N HIS A 115 -7.72 5.79 2.16
CA HIS A 115 -7.00 4.62 2.68
C HIS A 115 -6.42 3.72 1.58
N GLY A 116 -6.25 4.20 0.34
CA GLY A 116 -5.56 3.43 -0.71
C GLY A 116 -6.17 3.45 -2.10
N THR A 117 -7.28 4.15 -2.33
CA THR A 117 -7.82 4.37 -3.68
C THR A 117 -6.75 4.93 -4.61
N ASP A 118 -6.72 4.47 -5.88
CA ASP A 118 -5.78 4.91 -6.92
C ASP A 118 -4.29 4.55 -6.71
N PHE A 119 -3.95 3.79 -5.67
CA PHE A 119 -2.61 3.26 -5.48
C PHE A 119 -2.65 1.76 -5.16
N SER A 120 -2.21 0.92 -6.10
CA SER A 120 -2.22 -0.53 -5.96
C SER A 120 -1.16 -1.01 -4.99
N THR A 121 -1.55 -1.53 -3.84
CA THR A 121 -0.65 -2.12 -2.86
C THR A 121 -0.75 -3.64 -2.89
N ARG A 122 0.39 -4.32 -2.98
CA ARG A 122 0.46 -5.80 -3.04
C ARG A 122 1.47 -6.33 -2.03
N LEU A 123 1.28 -7.58 -1.62
CA LEU A 123 2.22 -8.34 -0.81
C LEU A 123 2.38 -9.74 -1.41
N GLU A 124 3.58 -10.09 -1.88
CA GLU A 124 3.89 -11.42 -2.44
C GLU A 124 2.87 -11.88 -3.49
N GLY A 125 2.44 -10.97 -4.38
CA GLY A 125 1.42 -11.23 -5.40
C GLY A 125 -0.03 -11.07 -4.92
N MET A 126 -0.31 -11.04 -3.61
CA MET A 126 -1.66 -10.82 -3.07
C MET A 126 -2.01 -9.32 -3.06
N PRO A 127 -3.19 -8.90 -3.50
CA PRO A 127 -3.66 -7.53 -3.34
C PRO A 127 -3.93 -7.24 -1.85
N VAL A 128 -3.63 -6.00 -1.45
CA VAL A 128 -3.97 -5.48 -0.12
C VAL A 128 -5.22 -4.63 -0.20
N ASN A 129 -5.37 -3.81 -1.25
CA ASN A 129 -6.55 -2.97 -1.47
C ASN A 129 -7.84 -3.79 -1.48
N MET A 130 -8.88 -3.25 -0.87
CA MET A 130 -10.25 -3.80 -0.84
C MET A 130 -11.18 -2.86 -1.61
N PRO A 131 -11.64 -3.22 -2.84
CA PRO A 131 -12.39 -2.30 -3.70
C PRO A 131 -13.68 -1.80 -3.03
N THR A 132 -14.59 -2.70 -2.71
CA THR A 132 -15.74 -2.42 -1.83
C THR A 132 -15.32 -2.59 -0.39
N HIS A 133 -15.58 -1.60 0.49
CA HIS A 133 -15.22 -1.71 1.90
C HIS A 133 -16.09 -0.81 2.80
N ALA A 134 -16.37 -1.27 4.03
CA ALA A 134 -17.23 -0.56 4.98
C ALA A 134 -16.75 0.87 5.27
N HIS A 135 -15.43 1.09 5.37
CA HIS A 135 -14.88 2.39 5.70
C HIS A 135 -14.71 3.29 4.48
N GLY A 136 -14.26 2.75 3.35
CA GLY A 136 -14.05 3.50 2.12
C GLY A 136 -13.45 2.64 1.02
N GLN A 137 -13.77 2.98 -0.21
CA GLN A 137 -13.32 2.31 -1.42
C GLN A 137 -11.79 2.19 -1.47
N GLY A 138 -11.28 1.02 -1.84
CA GLY A 138 -9.84 0.78 -2.01
C GLY A 138 -9.04 0.60 -0.73
N TYR A 139 -9.70 0.43 0.42
CA TYR A 139 -9.09 0.33 1.74
C TYR A 139 -7.86 -0.57 1.79
N THR A 140 -6.74 -0.04 2.26
CA THR A 140 -5.42 -0.68 2.26
C THR A 140 -4.80 -0.64 3.64
N ASP A 141 -5.00 -1.68 4.42
CA ASP A 141 -4.37 -1.84 5.73
C ASP A 141 -3.10 -2.68 5.59
N ILE A 142 -1.94 -2.12 5.99
CA ILE A 142 -0.65 -2.81 6.06
C ILE A 142 -0.12 -2.99 7.49
N ASN A 143 -0.95 -2.75 8.52
CA ASN A 143 -0.58 -2.92 9.92
C ASN A 143 -0.19 -4.37 10.28
N PHE A 144 -0.57 -5.34 9.45
CA PHE A 144 -0.17 -6.75 9.62
C PHE A 144 1.30 -7.03 9.29
N LEU A 145 2.03 -6.10 8.66
CA LEU A 145 3.45 -6.28 8.35
C LEU A 145 4.31 -6.21 9.61
N VAL A 146 5.34 -7.04 9.64
CA VAL A 146 6.44 -6.97 10.60
C VAL A 146 7.64 -6.41 9.85
N PRO A 147 8.09 -5.17 10.10
CA PRO A 147 9.12 -4.50 9.29
C PRO A 147 10.41 -5.30 9.14
N GLU A 148 10.83 -6.04 10.17
CA GLU A 148 12.04 -6.88 10.16
C GLU A 148 11.95 -8.09 9.21
N LEU A 149 10.72 -8.45 8.81
CA LEU A 149 10.46 -9.54 7.87
C LEU A 149 10.22 -9.07 6.43
N VAL A 150 10.17 -7.76 6.19
CA VAL A 150 10.13 -7.19 4.85
C VAL A 150 11.53 -7.25 4.24
N ASP A 151 11.64 -7.81 3.03
CA ASP A 151 12.88 -7.89 2.27
C ASP A 151 13.08 -6.63 1.43
N HIS A 152 12.05 -6.23 0.71
CA HIS A 152 12.08 -5.03 -0.12
C HIS A 152 10.68 -4.52 -0.47
N VAL A 153 10.66 -3.29 -0.97
CA VAL A 153 9.50 -2.64 -1.59
C VAL A 153 9.87 -2.28 -3.03
N ASP A 154 9.12 -2.81 -4.00
CA ASP A 154 9.12 -2.36 -5.39
C ASP A 154 8.03 -1.33 -5.57
N TYR A 155 8.34 -0.18 -6.17
CA TYR A 155 7.34 0.83 -6.48
C TYR A 155 7.37 1.26 -7.95
N ARG A 156 6.20 1.57 -8.47
CA ARG A 156 5.97 2.00 -9.85
C ARG A 156 4.90 3.08 -9.83
N LEU A 157 5.28 4.33 -10.12
CA LEU A 157 4.35 5.46 -10.10
C LEU A 157 3.85 5.78 -11.51
N GLY A 158 2.52 6.00 -11.63
CA GLY A 158 1.84 6.30 -12.88
C GLY A 158 1.21 5.08 -13.55
N THR A 159 0.54 5.31 -14.66
CA THR A 159 -0.36 4.38 -15.34
C THR A 159 0.32 3.50 -16.42
N TYR A 160 1.65 3.39 -16.43
CA TYR A 160 2.42 2.89 -17.57
C TYR A 160 2.72 1.38 -17.53
N TYR A 161 2.32 0.67 -16.49
CA TYR A 161 2.73 -0.70 -16.21
C TYR A 161 1.57 -1.68 -16.48
N PRO A 162 1.71 -2.60 -17.47
CA PRO A 162 0.62 -3.52 -17.85
C PRO A 162 0.23 -4.49 -16.73
N GLU A 163 1.16 -4.86 -15.85
CA GLU A 163 0.95 -5.78 -14.74
C GLU A 163 0.12 -5.18 -13.60
N ILE A 164 0.04 -3.83 -13.50
CA ILE A 164 -0.78 -3.15 -12.51
C ILE A 164 -2.17 -2.93 -13.11
N GLY A 165 -3.19 -3.47 -12.45
CA GLY A 165 -4.59 -3.37 -12.85
C GLY A 165 -5.34 -2.29 -12.08
N ASP A 166 -6.20 -2.73 -11.18
CA ASP A 166 -7.03 -1.86 -10.37
C ASP A 166 -6.21 -0.92 -9.46
N PHE A 167 -6.76 0.25 -9.14
CA PHE A 167 -6.15 1.30 -8.32
C PHE A 167 -4.80 1.80 -8.86
N SER A 168 -4.66 1.91 -10.19
CA SER A 168 -3.38 2.20 -10.84
C SER A 168 -3.17 3.64 -11.30
N ALA A 169 -4.05 4.58 -10.95
CA ALA A 169 -3.93 5.96 -11.43
C ALA A 169 -2.68 6.67 -10.88
N ALA A 170 -2.37 6.55 -9.60
CA ALA A 170 -1.14 7.05 -8.99
C ALA A 170 0.04 6.09 -9.14
N GLY A 171 -0.23 4.79 -9.37
CA GLY A 171 0.78 3.75 -9.47
C GLY A 171 0.56 2.60 -8.49
N GLY A 172 1.63 2.00 -7.98
CA GLY A 172 1.54 0.94 -6.98
C GLY A 172 2.87 0.59 -6.32
N ALA A 173 2.78 -0.21 -5.27
CA ALA A 173 3.92 -0.80 -4.58
C ALA A 173 3.66 -2.28 -4.24
N GLU A 174 4.71 -3.08 -4.31
CA GLU A 174 4.69 -4.48 -3.91
C GLU A 174 5.71 -4.73 -2.81
N PHE A 175 5.25 -5.29 -1.69
CA PHE A 175 6.10 -5.76 -0.61
C PHE A 175 6.51 -7.21 -0.86
N SER A 176 7.79 -7.49 -0.69
CA SER A 176 8.32 -8.85 -0.63
C SER A 176 8.83 -9.16 0.76
N LEU A 177 8.57 -10.38 1.23
CA LEU A 177 8.98 -10.84 2.55
C LEU A 177 10.24 -11.69 2.46
N ARG A 178 11.07 -11.65 3.51
CA ARG A 178 12.28 -12.44 3.62
C ARG A 178 11.99 -13.93 3.49
N ARG A 179 12.86 -14.65 2.80
CA ARG A 179 12.75 -16.10 2.56
C ARG A 179 13.62 -16.93 3.50
N SER A 180 14.65 -16.29 4.04
CA SER A 180 15.55 -16.87 5.03
C SER A 180 16.19 -15.75 5.87
N LEU A 181 16.74 -16.10 7.00
CA LEU A 181 17.50 -15.24 7.89
C LEU A 181 18.89 -15.85 8.09
N ASP A 182 19.95 -15.03 8.01
CA ASP A 182 21.31 -15.45 8.28
C ASP A 182 21.48 -15.92 9.73
N ARG A 183 20.71 -15.33 10.63
CA ARG A 183 20.60 -15.67 12.04
C ARG A 183 19.20 -15.37 12.56
N PRO A 184 18.73 -16.04 13.62
CA PRO A 184 17.44 -15.69 14.23
C PRO A 184 17.42 -14.22 14.69
N ILE A 185 16.23 -13.61 14.66
CA ILE A 185 15.96 -12.25 15.11
C ILE A 185 15.21 -12.33 16.45
N ALA A 186 15.61 -11.53 17.42
CA ALA A 186 14.83 -11.22 18.61
C ALA A 186 14.96 -9.74 18.90
N ALA A 187 13.86 -9.02 19.05
CA ALA A 187 13.85 -7.61 19.40
C ALA A 187 12.85 -7.32 20.51
N LEU A 188 13.23 -6.45 21.42
CA LEU A 188 12.38 -5.93 22.49
C LEU A 188 12.46 -4.40 22.43
N GLY A 189 11.31 -3.75 22.33
CA GLY A 189 11.16 -2.30 22.33
C GLY A 189 10.28 -1.85 23.48
N VAL A 190 10.67 -0.76 24.13
CA VAL A 190 9.85 -0.06 25.12
C VAL A 190 9.94 1.44 24.86
N GLY A 191 8.91 2.18 25.19
CA GLY A 191 8.88 3.61 24.98
C GLY A 191 7.88 4.32 25.89
N GLU A 192 7.75 5.62 25.67
CA GLU A 192 6.75 6.44 26.33
C GLU A 192 5.34 5.97 25.93
N ASN A 193 4.33 6.44 26.66
CA ASN A 193 2.91 6.18 26.41
C ASN A 193 2.56 4.66 26.32
N GLY A 194 3.12 3.85 27.22
CA GLY A 194 2.81 2.43 27.30
C GLY A 194 3.33 1.56 26.16
N LEU A 195 4.25 2.08 25.31
CA LEU A 195 4.77 1.29 24.19
C LEU A 195 5.56 0.07 24.68
N PHE A 196 5.11 -1.08 24.28
CA PHE A 196 5.84 -2.35 24.36
C PHE A 196 5.76 -3.06 23.02
N ARG A 197 6.88 -3.58 22.53
CA ARG A 197 6.97 -4.34 21.28
C ARG A 197 7.95 -5.48 21.44
N ALA A 198 7.57 -6.68 21.02
CA ALA A 198 8.46 -7.82 20.95
C ALA A 198 8.34 -8.52 19.60
N VAL A 199 9.48 -8.80 18.97
CA VAL A 199 9.59 -9.51 17.70
C VAL A 199 10.48 -10.72 17.87
N ALA A 200 10.07 -11.85 17.29
CA ALA A 200 10.91 -13.04 17.19
C ALA A 200 10.76 -13.66 15.79
N ALA A 201 11.88 -14.03 15.17
CA ALA A 201 11.87 -14.72 13.90
C ALA A 201 13.06 -15.66 13.77
N GLY A 202 12.88 -16.74 13.00
CA GLY A 202 13.93 -17.71 12.73
C GLY A 202 13.70 -18.41 11.41
N SER A 203 14.79 -18.91 10.83
CA SER A 203 14.72 -19.76 9.65
C SER A 203 15.67 -20.93 9.72
N GLY A 204 15.36 -21.99 8.98
CA GLY A 204 16.20 -23.18 8.91
C GLY A 204 15.72 -24.17 7.86
N GLU A 205 16.59 -25.09 7.50
CA GLU A 205 16.25 -26.14 6.55
C GLU A 205 15.35 -27.20 7.22
N ILE A 206 14.24 -27.54 6.57
CA ILE A 206 13.35 -28.62 6.97
C ILE A 206 13.15 -29.56 5.78
N GLY A 207 13.64 -30.77 5.90
CA GLY A 207 13.65 -31.75 4.80
C GLY A 207 14.49 -31.27 3.62
N ARG A 208 13.84 -30.92 2.50
CA ARG A 208 14.51 -30.40 1.29
C ARG A 208 14.23 -28.92 1.04
N GLY A 209 13.54 -28.29 1.96
CA GLY A 209 13.11 -26.90 1.82
C GLY A 209 13.57 -26.02 2.97
N GLN A 210 13.32 -24.75 2.83
CA GLN A 210 13.61 -23.67 3.77
C GLN A 210 12.32 -23.24 4.47
N LEU A 211 12.32 -23.27 5.80
CA LEU A 211 11.26 -22.70 6.62
C LEU A 211 11.73 -21.37 7.19
N ILE A 212 10.89 -20.36 7.17
CA ILE A 212 11.01 -19.16 7.97
C ILE A 212 9.71 -18.92 8.72
N ALA A 213 9.82 -18.56 10.00
CA ALA A 213 8.70 -18.17 10.84
C ALA A 213 9.09 -16.95 11.65
N GLY A 214 8.13 -16.07 11.90
CA GLY A 214 8.32 -14.90 12.75
C GLY A 214 7.00 -14.28 13.16
N GLY A 215 7.06 -13.41 14.18
CA GLY A 215 5.88 -12.71 14.66
C GLY A 215 6.23 -11.55 15.58
N GLU A 216 5.22 -10.75 15.84
CA GLU A 216 5.27 -9.53 16.64
C GLU A 216 4.09 -9.50 17.61
N VAL A 217 4.34 -9.03 18.82
CA VAL A 217 3.33 -8.50 19.73
C VAL A 217 3.65 -7.05 20.03
N ARG A 218 2.63 -6.17 20.04
CA ARG A 218 2.76 -4.76 20.32
C ARG A 218 1.59 -4.29 21.19
N SER A 219 1.86 -3.46 22.18
CA SER A 219 0.86 -2.67 22.91
C SER A 219 1.26 -1.20 22.90
N TYR A 220 0.27 -0.31 22.91
CA TYR A 220 0.49 1.13 22.90
C TYR A 220 -0.74 1.90 23.35
N ASP A 221 -0.56 2.86 24.26
CA ASP A 221 -1.65 3.68 24.77
C ASP A 221 -1.77 5.03 24.04
N GLY A 222 -0.65 5.50 23.46
CA GLY A 222 -0.58 6.83 22.84
C GLY A 222 -0.60 7.98 23.85
N PRO A 223 -0.46 9.23 23.37
CA PRO A 223 -0.48 10.43 24.19
C PRO A 223 -1.91 10.97 24.45
N TRP A 224 -2.94 10.20 24.12
CA TRP A 224 -4.35 10.60 24.16
C TRP A 224 -4.89 10.60 25.59
N ASP A 225 -5.85 11.48 25.91
CA ASP A 225 -6.52 11.53 27.20
C ASP A 225 -7.22 10.21 27.56
N THR A 226 -7.81 9.55 26.56
CA THR A 226 -8.23 8.15 26.66
C THR A 226 -7.18 7.27 26.00
N PRO A 227 -6.52 6.36 26.74
CA PRO A 227 -5.54 5.43 26.16
C PRO A 227 -6.11 4.65 24.98
N GLN A 228 -5.28 4.39 23.97
CA GLN A 228 -5.68 3.56 22.83
C GLN A 228 -5.83 2.08 23.20
N ASP A 229 -5.25 1.63 24.29
CA ASP A 229 -5.22 0.21 24.69
C ASP A 229 -4.90 -0.74 23.52
N LEU A 230 -4.07 -0.24 22.57
CA LEU A 230 -3.72 -0.99 21.37
C LEU A 230 -3.10 -2.33 21.72
N SER A 231 -3.66 -3.41 21.20
CA SER A 231 -3.16 -4.77 21.33
C SER A 231 -3.07 -5.45 19.98
N LYS A 232 -1.85 -5.62 19.47
CA LYS A 232 -1.56 -6.16 18.14
C LYS A 232 -0.78 -7.46 18.21
N LEU A 233 -1.20 -8.44 17.41
CA LEU A 233 -0.51 -9.68 17.14
C LEU A 233 -0.36 -9.89 15.64
N SER A 234 0.88 -10.06 15.14
CA SER A 234 1.19 -10.41 13.75
C SER A 234 2.07 -11.64 13.67
N GLY A 235 1.85 -12.48 12.69
CA GLY A 235 2.64 -13.70 12.48
C GLY A 235 2.77 -14.09 11.03
N MET A 236 3.91 -14.70 10.69
CA MET A 236 4.26 -15.21 9.37
C MET A 236 4.88 -16.60 9.46
N LEU A 237 4.48 -17.47 8.54
CA LEU A 237 5.09 -18.77 8.31
C LEU A 237 5.24 -18.99 6.81
N ARG A 238 6.47 -19.24 6.32
CA ARG A 238 6.74 -19.57 4.91
C ARG A 238 7.58 -20.84 4.82
N TYR A 239 7.16 -21.76 3.95
CA TYR A 239 7.97 -22.90 3.55
C TYR A 239 8.24 -22.82 2.05
N SER A 240 9.51 -22.85 1.64
CA SER A 240 9.96 -22.81 0.25
C SER A 240 10.75 -24.05 -0.11
N LEU A 241 10.48 -24.60 -1.29
CA LEU A 241 11.10 -25.83 -1.80
C LEU A 241 11.62 -25.62 -3.22
N GLN A 242 12.93 -25.74 -3.42
CA GLN A 242 13.54 -25.75 -4.74
C GLN A 242 13.59 -27.16 -5.31
N THR A 243 13.09 -27.37 -6.53
CA THR A 243 13.10 -28.64 -7.24
C THR A 243 13.48 -28.44 -8.71
N GLY A 244 14.73 -28.66 -9.06
CA GLY A 244 15.26 -28.42 -10.41
C GLY A 244 15.15 -26.94 -10.77
N ALA A 245 14.43 -26.63 -11.86
CA ALA A 245 14.17 -25.27 -12.32
C ALA A 245 12.92 -24.62 -11.69
N SER A 246 12.24 -25.32 -10.78
CA SER A 246 11.01 -24.85 -10.13
C SER A 246 11.23 -24.58 -8.65
N GLU A 247 10.61 -23.51 -8.17
CA GLU A 247 10.45 -23.19 -6.75
C GLU A 247 8.97 -23.22 -6.39
N PHE A 248 8.65 -23.82 -5.26
CA PHE A 248 7.32 -23.81 -4.66
C PHE A 248 7.41 -23.13 -3.30
N SER A 249 6.49 -22.25 -2.99
CA SER A 249 6.41 -21.59 -1.70
C SER A 249 4.98 -21.59 -1.19
N LEU A 250 4.82 -21.82 0.12
CA LEU A 250 3.56 -21.71 0.84
C LEU A 250 3.77 -20.66 1.94
N LEU A 251 2.94 -19.61 1.95
CA LEU A 251 3.01 -18.51 2.90
C LEU A 251 1.69 -18.41 3.65
N GLY A 252 1.72 -18.44 4.98
CA GLY A 252 0.62 -18.14 5.87
C GLY A 252 0.92 -16.85 6.64
N LEU A 253 -0.07 -15.97 6.76
CA LEU A 253 -0.02 -14.76 7.57
C LEU A 253 -1.23 -14.74 8.50
N ALA A 254 -1.03 -14.24 9.73
CA ALA A 254 -2.08 -14.04 10.71
C ALA A 254 -1.87 -12.68 11.39
N TYR A 255 -2.95 -11.93 11.51
CA TYR A 255 -2.97 -10.62 12.14
C TYR A 255 -4.27 -10.44 12.89
N HIS A 256 -4.17 -9.85 14.08
CA HIS A 256 -5.30 -9.40 14.87
C HIS A 256 -4.90 -8.16 15.66
N ASN A 257 -5.82 -7.21 15.79
CA ASN A 257 -5.59 -5.95 16.47
C ASN A 257 -6.91 -5.45 17.08
N ASP A 258 -6.84 -4.99 18.33
CA ASP A 258 -7.91 -4.28 19.05
C ASP A 258 -7.38 -2.94 19.51
N TRP A 259 -8.22 -1.89 19.46
CA TRP A 259 -7.85 -0.56 19.92
C TRP A 259 -9.03 0.32 20.30
N ASP A 260 -8.80 1.26 21.19
CA ASP A 260 -9.62 2.45 21.34
C ASP A 260 -9.02 3.62 20.55
N SER A 261 -9.81 4.62 20.19
CA SER A 261 -9.31 5.72 19.39
C SER A 261 -9.90 7.07 19.76
N SER A 262 -9.23 8.12 19.30
CA SER A 262 -9.79 9.45 19.14
C SER A 262 -9.80 9.79 17.65
N ASP A 263 -10.92 10.24 17.12
CA ASP A 263 -10.99 10.82 15.79
C ASP A 263 -10.51 12.28 15.79
N GLN A 264 -10.53 12.97 14.65
CA GLN A 264 -10.20 14.39 14.57
C GLN A 264 -11.15 15.24 15.42
N ILE A 265 -10.65 16.35 15.98
CA ILE A 265 -11.39 17.26 16.85
C ILE A 265 -11.50 18.66 16.23
N PRO A 266 -12.56 19.43 16.53
CA PRO A 266 -12.77 20.76 15.98
C PRO A 266 -11.81 21.77 16.62
N LEU A 267 -11.20 22.62 15.80
CA LEU A 267 -10.25 23.64 16.24
C LEU A 267 -10.86 24.62 17.24
N ARG A 268 -12.12 25.01 17.03
CA ARG A 268 -12.84 25.91 17.93
C ARG A 268 -12.93 25.42 19.37
N ALA A 269 -13.09 24.12 19.57
CA ALA A 269 -13.15 23.55 20.93
C ALA A 269 -11.79 23.60 21.63
N VAL A 270 -10.70 23.46 20.88
CA VAL A 270 -9.34 23.62 21.41
C VAL A 270 -9.01 25.09 21.67
N GLU A 271 -9.36 26.01 20.77
CA GLU A 271 -9.13 27.45 20.94
C GLU A 271 -9.95 28.06 22.09
N SER A 272 -11.15 27.54 22.34
CA SER A 272 -11.97 27.96 23.49
C SER A 272 -11.48 27.37 24.82
N GLY A 273 -10.61 26.38 24.79
CA GLY A 273 -10.14 25.65 25.97
C GLY A 273 -11.16 24.64 26.52
N GLU A 274 -12.14 24.25 25.70
CA GLU A 274 -13.11 23.20 26.02
C GLU A 274 -12.47 21.80 25.91
N LEU A 275 -11.59 21.62 24.91
CA LEU A 275 -10.84 20.37 24.70
C LEU A 275 -9.33 20.63 24.75
N ASP A 276 -8.58 19.66 25.28
CA ASP A 276 -7.13 19.55 25.06
C ASP A 276 -6.87 19.05 23.63
N PRO A 277 -5.76 19.40 22.97
CA PRO A 277 -5.43 18.87 21.64
C PRO A 277 -5.39 17.33 21.54
N PHE A 278 -5.17 16.64 22.66
CA PHE A 278 -5.14 15.17 22.73
C PHE A 278 -6.43 14.56 23.31
N ALA A 279 -7.47 15.39 23.55
CA ALA A 279 -8.78 14.95 23.97
C ALA A 279 -9.60 14.35 22.82
N GLN A 280 -10.76 13.83 23.16
CA GLN A 280 -11.75 13.32 22.21
C GLN A 280 -13.15 13.76 22.63
N VAL A 281 -14.04 13.89 21.66
CA VAL A 281 -15.46 14.23 21.92
C VAL A 281 -16.26 12.99 22.36
N ASP A 282 -15.96 11.84 21.74
CA ASP A 282 -16.58 10.55 22.05
C ASP A 282 -15.51 9.58 22.54
N SER A 283 -15.62 9.11 23.78
CA SER A 283 -14.64 8.22 24.43
C SER A 283 -14.88 6.73 24.14
N THR A 284 -15.81 6.41 23.26
CA THR A 284 -16.19 5.03 22.96
C THR A 284 -15.82 4.61 21.55
N LEU A 285 -14.96 5.38 20.89
CA LEU A 285 -14.44 5.10 19.54
C LEU A 285 -13.36 4.03 19.57
N GLY A 286 -13.08 3.42 18.41
CA GLY A 286 -12.08 2.38 18.25
C GLY A 286 -12.59 1.19 17.48
N GLY A 287 -12.00 0.03 17.66
CA GLY A 287 -12.45 -1.14 16.93
C GLY A 287 -11.53 -2.34 17.05
N SER A 288 -11.76 -3.30 16.17
CA SER A 288 -10.91 -4.47 15.97
C SER A 288 -10.77 -4.79 14.50
N SER A 289 -9.61 -5.32 14.11
CA SER A 289 -9.41 -5.86 12.76
C SER A 289 -8.62 -7.16 12.79
N ALA A 290 -8.91 -8.03 11.83
CA ALA A 290 -8.21 -9.29 11.67
C ALA A 290 -7.97 -9.59 10.19
N ARG A 291 -6.79 -10.17 9.88
CA ARG A 291 -6.46 -10.67 8.54
C ARG A 291 -5.74 -12.00 8.64
N TYR A 292 -6.28 -13.00 7.98
CA TYR A 292 -5.66 -14.32 7.84
C TYR A 292 -5.50 -14.60 6.36
N SER A 293 -4.30 -14.94 5.90
CA SER A 293 -4.08 -15.26 4.49
C SER A 293 -3.21 -16.49 4.31
N LEU A 294 -3.49 -17.22 3.25
CA LEU A 294 -2.71 -18.34 2.79
C LEU A 294 -2.45 -18.17 1.29
N SER A 295 -1.19 -18.20 0.88
CA SER A 295 -0.82 -18.17 -0.53
C SER A 295 0.15 -19.26 -0.90
N GLY A 296 -0.04 -19.84 -2.10
CA GLY A 296 0.87 -20.77 -2.74
C GLY A 296 1.48 -20.16 -3.99
N SER A 297 2.79 -20.17 -4.10
CA SER A 297 3.53 -19.67 -5.27
C SER A 297 4.30 -20.79 -5.94
N TRP A 298 4.23 -20.82 -7.27
CA TRP A 298 5.09 -21.64 -8.12
C TRP A 298 5.82 -20.74 -9.11
N ILE A 299 7.16 -20.82 -9.08
CA ILE A 299 8.04 -20.11 -10.00
C ILE A 299 8.86 -21.14 -10.77
N ARG A 300 8.93 -21.01 -12.07
CA ARG A 300 9.80 -21.80 -12.93
C ARG A 300 10.66 -20.91 -13.79
N ALA A 301 11.97 -21.05 -13.65
CA ALA A 301 12.98 -20.39 -14.47
C ALA A 301 13.59 -21.40 -15.46
N GLY A 302 13.16 -21.33 -16.73
CA GLY A 302 13.70 -22.14 -17.81
C GLY A 302 14.67 -21.33 -18.69
N SER A 303 15.40 -22.02 -19.58
CA SER A 303 16.32 -21.38 -20.53
C SER A 303 15.62 -20.54 -21.61
N ARG A 304 14.34 -20.82 -21.89
CA ARG A 304 13.54 -20.18 -22.96
C ARG A 304 12.27 -19.52 -22.46
N SER A 305 11.91 -19.67 -21.21
CA SER A 305 10.73 -19.01 -20.63
C SER A 305 10.79 -19.08 -19.11
N SER A 306 10.13 -18.13 -18.48
CA SER A 306 9.87 -18.11 -17.05
C SER A 306 8.37 -18.08 -16.81
N GLN A 307 7.94 -18.66 -15.71
CA GLN A 307 6.54 -18.75 -15.30
C GLN A 307 6.43 -18.50 -13.80
N ARG A 308 5.41 -17.77 -13.41
CA ARG A 308 4.99 -17.59 -12.02
C ARG A 308 3.49 -17.81 -11.94
N LEU A 309 3.05 -18.56 -10.95
CA LEU A 309 1.65 -18.73 -10.58
C LEU A 309 1.54 -18.55 -9.08
N ASP A 310 0.73 -17.57 -8.67
CA ASP A 310 0.35 -17.33 -7.29
C ASP A 310 -1.14 -17.60 -7.14
N LEU A 311 -1.48 -18.38 -6.10
CA LEU A 311 -2.86 -18.64 -5.68
C LEU A 311 -2.99 -18.16 -4.25
N TYR A 312 -4.09 -17.48 -3.89
CA TYR A 312 -4.27 -16.97 -2.55
C TYR A 312 -5.71 -17.04 -2.08
N GLY A 313 -5.85 -17.14 -0.75
CA GLY A 313 -7.08 -16.96 -0.02
C GLY A 313 -6.84 -16.04 1.18
N ILE A 314 -7.76 -15.10 1.40
CA ILE A 314 -7.69 -14.13 2.48
C ILE A 314 -9.04 -14.11 3.18
N TYR A 315 -9.02 -14.15 4.51
CA TYR A 315 -10.15 -13.78 5.36
C TYR A 315 -9.80 -12.47 6.06
N TYR A 316 -10.75 -11.53 6.04
CA TYR A 316 -10.60 -10.23 6.68
C TYR A 316 -11.87 -9.90 7.46
N ASP A 317 -11.69 -9.19 8.58
CA ASP A 317 -12.76 -8.74 9.46
C ASP A 317 -12.40 -7.36 10.03
N LEU A 318 -13.37 -6.45 10.05
CA LEU A 318 -13.28 -5.13 10.66
C LEU A 318 -14.58 -4.83 11.42
N ASP A 319 -14.44 -4.33 12.63
CA ASP A 319 -15.49 -3.72 13.44
C ASP A 319 -14.97 -2.36 13.93
N LEU A 320 -15.49 -1.25 13.38
CA LEU A 320 -14.97 0.09 13.59
C LEU A 320 -16.06 1.03 14.05
N TYR A 321 -15.79 1.74 15.15
CA TYR A 321 -16.64 2.80 15.70
C TYR A 321 -15.98 4.15 15.50
N SER A 322 -16.67 5.08 14.81
CA SER A 322 -16.22 6.45 14.50
C SER A 322 -17.31 7.47 14.77
N ASN A 323 -16.93 8.72 15.02
CA ASN A 323 -17.86 9.82 15.22
C ASN A 323 -17.21 11.14 14.79
N PHE A 324 -17.59 11.65 13.64
CA PHE A 324 -16.95 12.85 13.03
C PHE A 324 -17.77 14.12 13.25
N THR A 325 -19.10 14.02 13.27
CA THR A 325 -20.03 15.15 13.34
C THR A 325 -20.65 15.34 14.73
N TYR A 326 -20.42 14.41 15.63
CA TYR A 326 -20.77 14.32 17.05
C TYR A 326 -22.27 14.26 17.32
N PHE A 327 -23.00 15.40 17.24
CA PHE A 327 -24.43 15.55 17.49
C PHE A 327 -25.13 16.39 16.41
N LEU A 328 -24.57 16.45 15.18
CA LEU A 328 -25.10 17.25 14.09
C LEU A 328 -26.41 16.68 13.54
N ASP A 329 -26.40 15.39 13.24
CA ASP A 329 -27.54 14.67 12.65
C ASP A 329 -28.50 14.17 13.72
N ASP A 330 -27.98 13.56 14.77
CA ASP A 330 -28.78 13.08 15.91
C ASP A 330 -28.40 13.79 17.22
N PRO A 331 -29.19 14.82 17.61
CA PRO A 331 -28.90 15.57 18.82
C PRO A 331 -29.20 14.81 20.13
N VAL A 332 -29.75 13.61 20.06
CA VAL A 332 -30.14 12.81 21.22
C VAL A 332 -29.16 11.69 21.49
N PHE A 333 -28.88 10.85 20.49
CA PHE A 333 -28.01 9.69 20.60
C PHE A 333 -26.58 9.95 20.12
N GLY A 334 -26.37 11.06 19.38
CA GLY A 334 -25.11 11.39 18.72
C GLY A 334 -24.94 10.65 17.39
N ASP A 335 -23.88 11.01 16.68
CA ASP A 335 -23.63 10.57 15.30
C ASP A 335 -22.65 9.42 15.24
N GLN A 336 -22.45 8.68 16.34
CA GLN A 336 -21.55 7.54 16.31
C GLN A 336 -22.04 6.49 15.33
N ILE A 337 -21.14 6.05 14.47
CA ILE A 337 -21.37 4.98 13.49
C ILE A 337 -20.53 3.76 13.82
N ASN A 338 -21.03 2.60 13.41
CA ASN A 338 -20.31 1.33 13.41
C ASN A 338 -20.24 0.80 11.98
N GLN A 339 -19.02 0.63 11.49
CA GLN A 339 -18.70 0.08 10.18
C GLN A 339 -18.20 -1.34 10.33
N VAL A 340 -18.92 -2.27 9.72
CA VAL A 340 -18.62 -3.72 9.80
C VAL A 340 -18.29 -4.25 8.42
N ASP A 341 -17.19 -4.99 8.32
CA ASP A 341 -16.74 -5.61 7.08
C ASP A 341 -16.20 -7.01 7.37
N GLY A 342 -16.87 -8.02 6.87
CA GLY A 342 -16.41 -9.40 6.93
C GLY A 342 -16.30 -9.99 5.54
N ARG A 343 -15.12 -10.51 5.14
CA ARG A 343 -14.95 -11.01 3.77
C ARG A 343 -14.04 -12.19 3.61
N THR A 344 -14.28 -12.92 2.53
CA THR A 344 -13.36 -13.92 2.00
C THR A 344 -12.95 -13.52 0.60
N VAL A 345 -11.63 -13.43 0.36
CA VAL A 345 -11.06 -13.14 -0.96
C VAL A 345 -10.34 -14.37 -1.48
N LEU A 346 -10.60 -14.75 -2.72
CA LEU A 346 -9.89 -15.80 -3.43
C LEU A 346 -9.31 -15.24 -4.71
N GLY A 347 -8.09 -15.62 -5.09
CA GLY A 347 -7.56 -15.14 -6.34
C GLY A 347 -6.33 -15.86 -6.85
N LEU A 348 -5.96 -15.46 -8.06
CA LEU A 348 -4.78 -15.96 -8.77
C LEU A 348 -4.08 -14.82 -9.52
N ASP A 349 -2.77 -14.97 -9.65
CA ASP A 349 -1.92 -14.17 -10.53
C ASP A 349 -1.00 -15.12 -11.32
N PHE A 350 -1.03 -15.05 -12.64
CA PHE A 350 -0.19 -15.85 -13.53
C PHE A 350 0.62 -14.96 -14.45
N LEU A 351 1.91 -15.23 -14.55
CA LEU A 351 2.85 -14.58 -15.45
C LEU A 351 3.60 -15.64 -16.28
N HIS A 352 3.69 -15.39 -17.57
CA HIS A 352 4.55 -16.13 -18.50
C HIS A 352 5.40 -15.16 -19.31
N ALA A 353 6.72 -15.22 -19.16
CA ALA A 353 7.67 -14.41 -19.93
C ALA A 353 8.55 -15.30 -20.81
N MET A 354 8.73 -14.87 -22.06
CA MET A 354 9.52 -15.60 -23.05
C MET A 354 10.27 -14.67 -24.01
N PRO A 355 11.54 -14.94 -24.34
CA PRO A 355 12.23 -14.24 -25.41
C PRO A 355 11.63 -14.58 -26.79
N ILE A 356 11.61 -13.59 -27.68
CA ILE A 356 11.20 -13.76 -29.08
C ILE A 356 12.33 -13.29 -29.97
N ASP A 357 12.94 -14.21 -30.69
CA ASP A 357 14.03 -13.94 -31.64
C ASP A 357 13.45 -13.52 -32.99
N ALA A 358 12.82 -12.34 -33.04
CA ALA A 358 12.27 -11.79 -34.26
C ALA A 358 13.07 -10.56 -34.72
N MET A 359 13.25 -10.39 -36.02
CA MET A 359 13.85 -9.21 -36.67
C MET A 359 15.27 -8.85 -36.19
N GLY A 360 16.02 -9.78 -35.61
CA GLY A 360 17.42 -9.59 -35.19
C GLY A 360 17.64 -8.70 -33.96
N ALA A 361 16.56 -8.35 -33.22
CA ALA A 361 16.61 -7.65 -31.94
C ALA A 361 16.20 -8.62 -30.80
N GLY A 362 16.69 -8.39 -29.58
CA GLY A 362 16.19 -9.07 -28.40
C GLY A 362 14.81 -8.55 -28.02
N HIS A 363 13.80 -9.40 -28.11
CA HIS A 363 12.46 -9.09 -27.67
C HIS A 363 12.06 -10.02 -26.55
N GLU A 364 11.34 -9.53 -25.55
CA GLU A 364 10.71 -10.31 -24.50
C GLU A 364 9.20 -10.05 -24.52
N LEU A 365 8.42 -11.13 -24.61
CA LEU A 365 6.98 -11.09 -24.47
C LEU A 365 6.59 -11.62 -23.09
N SER A 366 5.90 -10.79 -22.33
CA SER A 366 5.28 -11.16 -21.06
C SER A 366 3.77 -11.20 -21.24
N LEU A 367 3.14 -12.27 -20.74
CA LEU A 367 1.70 -12.47 -20.70
C LEU A 367 1.26 -12.69 -19.27
N GLY A 368 0.25 -11.98 -18.82
CA GLY A 368 -0.29 -12.11 -17.48
C GLY A 368 -1.79 -12.31 -17.45
N LEU A 369 -2.24 -12.99 -16.39
CA LEU A 369 -3.65 -13.19 -16.06
C LEU A 369 -3.83 -13.00 -14.57
N GLN A 370 -4.77 -12.16 -14.18
CA GLN A 370 -5.14 -11.91 -12.78
C GLN A 370 -6.64 -12.15 -12.62
N SER A 371 -7.04 -12.76 -11.51
CA SER A 371 -8.45 -12.92 -11.18
C SER A 371 -8.63 -12.87 -9.67
N ARG A 372 -9.68 -12.20 -9.22
CA ARG A 372 -10.02 -12.02 -7.82
C ARG A 372 -11.53 -12.12 -7.64
N LEU A 373 -11.95 -12.85 -6.61
CA LEU A 373 -13.33 -12.96 -6.15
C LEU A 373 -13.39 -12.56 -4.69
N ASP A 374 -14.23 -11.58 -4.37
CA ASP A 374 -14.55 -11.14 -3.02
C ASP A 374 -15.99 -11.54 -2.70
N LEU A 375 -16.17 -12.17 -1.54
CA LEU A 375 -17.46 -12.47 -0.92
C LEU A 375 -17.52 -11.67 0.36
N ILE A 376 -18.44 -10.70 0.44
CA ILE A 376 -18.40 -9.62 1.42
C ILE A 376 -19.74 -9.51 2.13
N ASP A 377 -19.70 -9.45 3.46
CA ASP A 377 -20.77 -8.98 4.32
C ASP A 377 -20.37 -7.61 4.86
N VAL A 378 -21.10 -6.55 4.51
CA VAL A 378 -20.74 -5.18 4.84
C VAL A 378 -21.93 -4.38 5.36
N ALA A 379 -21.75 -3.69 6.51
CA ALA A 379 -22.84 -2.95 7.13
C ALA A 379 -22.37 -1.61 7.71
N LEU A 380 -23.33 -0.67 7.78
CA LEU A 380 -23.23 0.60 8.49
C LEU A 380 -24.39 0.71 9.48
N HIS A 381 -24.07 0.93 10.74
CA HIS A 381 -25.05 1.09 11.81
C HIS A 381 -24.85 2.42 12.51
N ARG A 382 -25.95 3.02 13.02
CA ARG A 382 -25.87 4.07 14.02
C ARG A 382 -25.78 3.44 15.41
N THR A 383 -24.91 3.97 16.24
CA THR A 383 -24.63 3.44 17.58
C THR A 383 -24.61 4.55 18.62
N GLU A 384 -24.82 4.21 19.88
CA GLU A 384 -24.57 5.05 21.05
C GLU A 384 -23.71 4.24 22.01
N ALA A 385 -22.53 4.72 22.34
CA ALA A 385 -21.56 4.03 23.19
C ALA A 385 -21.34 2.55 22.75
N ARG A 386 -21.15 2.33 21.47
CA ARG A 386 -21.00 1.02 20.79
C ARG A 386 -22.26 0.12 20.82
N ALA A 387 -23.39 0.60 21.33
CA ALA A 387 -24.64 -0.13 21.27
C ALA A 387 -25.43 0.27 20.02
N ARG A 388 -25.83 -0.70 19.18
CA ARG A 388 -26.58 -0.45 17.95
C ARG A 388 -27.94 0.19 18.26
N VAL A 389 -28.19 1.36 17.68
CA VAL A 389 -29.47 2.08 17.70
C VAL A 389 -30.32 1.72 16.48
N SER A 390 -29.70 1.79 15.28
CA SER A 390 -30.36 1.44 14.02
C SER A 390 -29.36 0.95 12.98
N THR A 391 -29.88 0.33 11.91
CA THR A 391 -29.09 0.01 10.71
C THR A 391 -29.34 1.08 9.67
N VAL A 392 -28.27 1.63 9.10
CA VAL A 392 -28.32 2.54 7.96
C VAL A 392 -28.32 1.73 6.67
N ARG A 393 -27.43 0.70 6.60
CA ARG A 393 -27.28 -0.17 5.44
C ARG A 393 -26.68 -1.51 5.86
N ASP A 394 -27.12 -2.59 5.22
CA ASP A 394 -26.62 -3.97 5.45
C ASP A 394 -26.66 -4.72 4.11
N ASP A 395 -25.49 -5.04 3.55
CA ASP A 395 -25.35 -5.56 2.20
C ASP A 395 -24.52 -6.84 2.17
N GLU A 396 -24.96 -7.82 1.36
CA GLU A 396 -24.13 -8.93 0.89
C GLU A 396 -23.64 -8.59 -0.52
N VAL A 397 -22.31 -8.60 -0.75
CA VAL A 397 -21.71 -8.23 -2.03
C VAL A 397 -20.85 -9.36 -2.56
N THR A 398 -21.05 -9.72 -3.82
CA THR A 398 -20.13 -10.55 -4.59
C THR A 398 -19.48 -9.71 -5.66
N GLU A 399 -18.15 -9.63 -5.63
CA GLU A 399 -17.36 -8.87 -6.58
C GLU A 399 -16.33 -9.78 -7.26
N TRP A 400 -16.36 -9.85 -8.60
CA TRP A 400 -15.39 -10.61 -9.38
C TRP A 400 -14.71 -9.73 -10.40
N GLY A 401 -13.39 -9.54 -10.24
CA GLY A 401 -12.53 -8.84 -11.18
C GLY A 401 -11.57 -9.80 -11.88
N SER A 402 -11.36 -9.61 -13.18
CA SER A 402 -10.38 -10.38 -13.96
C SER A 402 -9.70 -9.50 -15.00
N GLY A 403 -8.37 -9.60 -15.09
CA GLY A 403 -7.55 -8.84 -16.02
C GLY A 403 -6.55 -9.72 -16.75
N ALA A 404 -6.43 -9.52 -18.07
CA ALA A 404 -5.38 -10.15 -18.87
C ALA A 404 -4.52 -9.07 -19.54
N TRP A 405 -3.21 -9.29 -19.58
CA TRP A 405 -2.31 -8.32 -20.17
C TRP A 405 -1.18 -8.97 -20.96
N ALA A 406 -0.64 -8.21 -21.90
CA ALA A 406 0.55 -8.54 -22.67
C ALA A 406 1.50 -7.35 -22.69
N ALA A 407 2.79 -7.59 -22.56
CA ALA A 407 3.85 -6.59 -22.69
C ALA A 407 4.96 -7.12 -23.60
N LEU A 408 5.31 -6.33 -24.61
CA LEU A 408 6.44 -6.60 -25.49
C LEU A 408 7.55 -5.59 -25.22
N GLU A 409 8.61 -6.01 -24.54
CA GLU A 409 9.83 -5.25 -24.42
C GLU A 409 10.76 -5.57 -25.61
N SER A 410 11.29 -4.53 -26.24
CA SER A 410 12.16 -4.66 -27.42
C SER A 410 13.40 -3.83 -27.26
N ARG A 411 14.57 -4.46 -27.39
CA ARG A 411 15.87 -3.80 -27.44
C ARG A 411 16.30 -3.68 -28.90
N TRP A 412 16.12 -2.50 -29.48
CA TRP A 412 16.40 -2.25 -30.89
C TRP A 412 17.89 -2.09 -31.16
N ASN A 413 18.59 -1.50 -30.21
CA ASN A 413 20.05 -1.33 -30.25
C ASN A 413 20.57 -1.03 -28.82
N SER A 414 21.83 -0.65 -28.68
CA SER A 414 22.46 -0.40 -27.38
C SER A 414 21.95 0.84 -26.65
N TRP A 415 21.19 1.73 -27.31
CA TRP A 415 20.72 2.99 -26.74
C TRP A 415 19.22 3.22 -26.90
N PHE A 416 18.45 2.29 -27.48
CA PHE A 416 17.02 2.45 -27.66
C PHE A 416 16.26 1.16 -27.33
N ARG A 417 15.36 1.25 -26.37
CA ARG A 417 14.41 0.19 -25.96
C ARG A 417 13.00 0.73 -26.02
N THR A 418 12.03 -0.17 -26.18
CA THR A 418 10.61 0.15 -26.12
C THR A 418 9.88 -0.91 -25.33
N GLN A 419 8.81 -0.53 -24.60
CA GLN A 419 7.82 -1.43 -24.06
C GLN A 419 6.44 -1.05 -24.61
N LEU A 420 5.77 -1.99 -25.24
CA LEU A 420 4.38 -1.90 -25.67
C LEU A 420 3.55 -2.79 -24.76
N GLY A 421 2.53 -2.25 -24.14
CA GLY A 421 1.63 -2.98 -23.26
C GLY A 421 0.18 -2.82 -23.67
N LEU A 422 -0.59 -3.87 -23.46
CA LEU A 422 -2.04 -3.84 -23.55
C LEU A 422 -2.61 -4.67 -22.41
N ARG A 423 -3.58 -4.10 -21.71
CA ARG A 423 -4.33 -4.77 -20.65
C ARG A 423 -5.82 -4.65 -20.92
N GLY A 424 -6.58 -5.71 -20.67
CA GLY A 424 -8.03 -5.72 -20.66
C GLY A 424 -8.53 -6.21 -19.31
N ASP A 425 -9.47 -5.50 -18.71
CA ASP A 425 -10.08 -5.80 -17.43
C ASP A 425 -11.58 -5.92 -17.56
N PHE A 426 -12.17 -6.82 -16.76
CA PHE A 426 -13.59 -7.07 -16.70
C PHE A 426 -14.02 -7.31 -15.25
N TYR A 427 -15.12 -6.67 -14.84
CA TYR A 427 -15.67 -6.73 -13.48
C TYR A 427 -17.14 -7.07 -13.52
N LEU A 428 -17.57 -7.86 -12.55
CA LEU A 428 -18.97 -8.16 -12.22
C LEU A 428 -19.21 -7.87 -10.75
N PHE A 429 -20.28 -7.16 -10.46
CA PHE A 429 -20.78 -6.88 -9.13
C PHE A 429 -22.18 -7.43 -8.97
N ASP A 430 -22.48 -8.03 -7.84
CA ASP A 430 -23.80 -8.44 -7.40
C ASP A 430 -23.99 -7.96 -5.97
N VAL A 431 -25.03 -7.14 -5.73
CA VAL A 431 -25.33 -6.54 -4.43
C VAL A 431 -26.71 -6.93 -4.00
N THR A 432 -26.82 -7.55 -2.85
CA THR A 432 -28.07 -7.79 -2.13
C THR A 432 -28.10 -6.89 -0.91
N SER A 433 -28.94 -5.85 -0.96
CA SER A 433 -29.09 -4.85 0.11
C SER A 433 -30.33 -5.14 0.95
N ASP A 434 -30.30 -4.71 2.22
CA ASP A 434 -31.49 -4.68 3.10
C ASP A 434 -32.59 -3.75 2.57
N ASP A 435 -32.23 -2.70 1.77
CA ASP A 435 -33.18 -1.99 0.92
C ASP A 435 -33.15 -2.58 -0.51
N PRO A 436 -34.20 -3.30 -0.95
CA PRO A 436 -34.22 -3.93 -2.27
C PRO A 436 -34.04 -2.94 -3.44
N ARG A 437 -34.23 -1.64 -3.23
CA ARG A 437 -34.01 -0.59 -4.27
C ARG A 437 -32.56 -0.38 -4.56
N ASN A 438 -31.66 -0.74 -3.63
CA ASN A 438 -30.21 -0.67 -3.76
C ASN A 438 -29.58 -2.00 -4.16
N SER A 439 -30.39 -3.06 -4.31
CA SER A 439 -29.94 -4.37 -4.81
C SER A 439 -29.87 -4.39 -6.34
N GLY A 440 -28.93 -5.15 -6.89
CA GLY A 440 -28.80 -5.31 -8.35
C GLY A 440 -27.44 -5.83 -8.77
N ASP A 441 -27.25 -5.92 -10.09
CA ASP A 441 -25.99 -6.30 -10.69
C ASP A 441 -25.45 -5.17 -11.56
N ALA A 442 -24.10 -5.07 -11.61
CA ALA A 442 -23.41 -4.16 -12.49
C ALA A 442 -22.19 -4.85 -13.12
N SER A 443 -21.75 -4.36 -14.26
CA SER A 443 -20.54 -4.86 -14.90
C SER A 443 -19.80 -3.77 -15.65
N GLY A 444 -18.48 -3.90 -15.71
CA GLY A 444 -17.62 -2.97 -16.45
C GLY A 444 -16.49 -3.68 -17.16
N ALA A 445 -16.05 -3.08 -18.27
CA ALA A 445 -14.86 -3.55 -18.98
C ALA A 445 -14.04 -2.37 -19.51
N LEU A 446 -12.72 -2.48 -19.40
CA LEU A 446 -11.79 -1.46 -19.89
C LEU A 446 -10.63 -2.10 -20.66
N ALA A 447 -10.11 -1.35 -21.64
CA ALA A 447 -8.84 -1.64 -22.29
C ALA A 447 -7.85 -0.51 -21.99
N SER A 448 -6.64 -0.88 -21.59
CA SER A 448 -5.59 0.02 -21.13
C SER A 448 -4.30 -0.18 -21.93
N PRO A 449 -4.14 0.48 -23.11
CA PRO A 449 -2.87 0.50 -23.84
C PRO A 449 -1.82 1.31 -23.09
N LYS A 450 -0.54 0.90 -23.21
CA LYS A 450 0.61 1.50 -22.52
C LYS A 450 1.83 1.49 -23.46
N LEU A 451 2.63 2.56 -23.35
CA LEU A 451 3.85 2.73 -24.16
C LEU A 451 4.93 3.35 -23.29
N SER A 452 6.13 2.77 -23.33
CA SER A 452 7.35 3.39 -22.80
C SER A 452 8.46 3.35 -23.84
N LEU A 453 9.15 4.48 -23.99
CA LEU A 453 10.33 4.67 -24.83
C LEU A 453 11.51 4.99 -23.93
N MET A 454 12.61 4.26 -24.06
CA MET A 454 13.80 4.39 -23.25
C MET A 454 15.00 4.66 -24.15
N PHE A 455 15.70 5.77 -23.89
CA PHE A 455 16.84 6.25 -24.66
C PHE A 455 18.08 6.30 -23.76
N GLY A 456 19.09 5.54 -24.11
CA GLY A 456 20.31 5.32 -23.33
C GLY A 456 20.48 3.83 -22.99
N PRO A 457 21.31 3.46 -21.98
CA PRO A 457 22.09 4.39 -21.16
C PRO A 457 23.30 4.96 -21.89
N TRP A 458 23.56 6.26 -21.67
CA TRP A 458 24.81 6.92 -22.06
C TRP A 458 25.55 7.34 -20.80
N ASP A 459 26.69 6.73 -20.52
CA ASP A 459 27.47 6.98 -19.29
C ASP A 459 26.59 6.90 -18.01
N GLY A 460 25.72 5.86 -17.89
CA GLY A 460 24.82 5.69 -16.76
C GLY A 460 23.60 6.62 -16.75
N THR A 461 23.33 7.34 -17.86
CA THR A 461 22.15 8.23 -17.97
C THR A 461 21.17 7.69 -19.00
N GLU A 462 19.90 7.63 -18.64
CA GLU A 462 18.79 7.17 -19.48
C GLU A 462 17.63 8.16 -19.43
N VAL A 463 16.98 8.39 -20.57
CA VAL A 463 15.81 9.25 -20.72
C VAL A 463 14.60 8.40 -21.07
N TYR A 464 13.45 8.73 -20.47
CA TYR A 464 12.20 7.99 -20.59
C TYR A 464 11.09 8.89 -21.11
N ALA A 465 10.24 8.33 -21.97
CA ALA A 465 8.97 8.93 -22.33
C ALA A 465 7.89 7.84 -22.27
N SER A 466 6.94 8.00 -21.37
CA SER A 466 5.91 6.98 -21.11
C SER A 466 4.52 7.58 -21.17
N ALA A 467 3.55 6.79 -21.65
CA ALA A 467 2.13 7.12 -21.61
C ALA A 467 1.30 5.86 -21.47
N GLY A 468 0.16 5.95 -20.81
CA GLY A 468 -0.70 4.81 -20.60
C GLY A 468 -2.01 5.15 -19.92
N PHE A 469 -2.90 4.18 -19.92
CA PHE A 469 -4.17 4.22 -19.22
C PHE A 469 -4.13 3.34 -17.99
N GLY A 470 -4.80 3.77 -16.93
CA GLY A 470 -5.08 3.02 -15.72
C GLY A 470 -6.56 3.13 -15.39
N PHE A 471 -6.95 2.63 -14.25
CA PHE A 471 -8.31 2.73 -13.74
C PHE A 471 -8.36 2.41 -12.24
N HIS A 472 -9.50 2.74 -11.63
CA HIS A 472 -9.96 2.12 -10.40
C HIS A 472 -11.38 1.56 -10.58
N SER A 473 -11.71 0.49 -9.84
CA SER A 473 -13.07 0.04 -9.65
C SER A 473 -13.74 0.87 -8.56
N ASN A 474 -15.01 1.21 -8.76
CA ASN A 474 -15.83 1.80 -7.72
C ASN A 474 -16.34 0.73 -6.75
N ASP A 475 -16.75 1.16 -5.55
CA ASP A 475 -17.45 0.32 -4.60
C ASP A 475 -18.72 -0.25 -5.24
N ALA A 476 -18.89 -1.55 -5.19
CA ALA A 476 -20.01 -2.25 -5.82
C ALA A 476 -21.37 -1.69 -5.40
N ARG A 477 -21.50 -1.27 -4.13
CA ARG A 477 -22.73 -0.70 -3.56
C ARG A 477 -23.14 0.60 -4.25
N GLY A 478 -22.17 1.43 -4.63
CA GLY A 478 -22.42 2.67 -5.40
C GLY A 478 -22.88 2.40 -6.82
N THR A 479 -22.51 1.26 -7.43
CA THR A 479 -22.87 0.92 -8.81
C THR A 479 -24.33 0.47 -8.97
N THR A 480 -24.96 0.02 -7.89
CA THR A 480 -26.36 -0.47 -7.89
C THR A 480 -27.31 0.46 -7.10
N GLN A 481 -26.76 1.41 -6.37
CA GLN A 481 -27.53 2.31 -5.51
C GLN A 481 -28.47 3.19 -6.33
N SER A 482 -29.71 3.31 -5.88
CA SER A 482 -30.74 4.18 -6.46
C SER A 482 -31.38 5.12 -5.43
N ILE A 483 -31.19 4.82 -4.14
CA ILE A 483 -31.72 5.58 -3.01
C ILE A 483 -30.57 5.79 -1.99
N ASP A 484 -30.43 7.00 -1.50
CA ASP A 484 -29.57 7.27 -0.36
C ASP A 484 -30.11 6.58 0.91
N PRO A 485 -29.34 5.73 1.56
CA PRO A 485 -29.80 4.92 2.70
C PRO A 485 -30.08 5.77 3.95
N SER A 486 -29.48 6.97 4.07
CA SER A 486 -29.65 7.85 5.23
C SER A 486 -30.85 8.77 5.08
N THR A 487 -31.07 9.31 3.87
CA THR A 487 -32.10 10.30 3.59
C THR A 487 -33.35 9.72 2.90
N GLY A 488 -33.21 8.60 2.20
CA GLY A 488 -34.24 7.99 1.37
C GLY A 488 -34.50 8.70 0.05
N GLU A 489 -33.68 9.70 -0.28
CA GLU A 489 -33.79 10.45 -1.54
C GLU A 489 -33.19 9.67 -2.72
N PRO A 490 -33.70 9.85 -3.96
CA PRO A 490 -33.13 9.22 -5.13
C PRO A 490 -31.70 9.71 -5.39
N VAL A 491 -30.80 8.77 -5.72
CA VAL A 491 -29.42 9.04 -6.15
C VAL A 491 -29.11 8.33 -7.46
N GLU A 492 -28.15 8.84 -8.24
CA GLU A 492 -27.67 8.18 -9.43
C GLU A 492 -26.59 7.16 -9.05
N SER A 493 -26.66 5.97 -9.65
CA SER A 493 -25.60 4.97 -9.55
C SER A 493 -24.37 5.43 -10.32
N VAL A 494 -23.21 4.92 -9.90
CA VAL A 494 -21.92 5.29 -10.49
C VAL A 494 -21.44 4.23 -11.47
N ASP A 495 -20.53 4.63 -12.38
CA ASP A 495 -19.88 3.70 -13.30
C ASP A 495 -19.06 2.66 -12.51
N PRO A 496 -19.09 1.38 -12.87
CA PRO A 496 -18.30 0.34 -12.22
C PRO A 496 -16.79 0.57 -12.24
N LEU A 497 -16.27 1.19 -13.31
CA LEU A 497 -14.84 1.41 -13.53
C LEU A 497 -14.58 2.83 -14.00
N VAL A 498 -13.69 3.54 -13.35
CA VAL A 498 -13.25 4.90 -13.69
C VAL A 498 -11.89 4.86 -14.37
N ARG A 499 -11.79 5.42 -15.55
CA ARG A 499 -10.55 5.48 -16.33
C ARG A 499 -9.64 6.59 -15.85
N SER A 500 -8.33 6.29 -15.82
CA SER A 500 -7.27 7.28 -15.72
C SER A 500 -6.34 7.22 -16.93
N ARG A 501 -5.68 8.34 -17.24
CA ARG A 501 -4.68 8.44 -18.30
C ARG A 501 -3.49 9.27 -17.83
N GLY A 502 -2.29 8.79 -18.11
CA GLY A 502 -1.08 9.46 -17.67
C GLY A 502 0.00 9.51 -18.72
N ALA A 503 0.90 10.49 -18.58
CA ALA A 503 2.11 10.60 -19.37
C ALA A 503 3.27 11.10 -18.51
N GLU A 504 4.49 10.71 -18.87
CA GLU A 504 5.73 11.04 -18.14
C GLU A 504 6.88 11.28 -19.10
N LEU A 505 7.69 12.31 -18.80
CA LEU A 505 9.03 12.49 -19.32
C LEU A 505 10.00 12.44 -18.16
N GLY A 506 10.97 11.54 -18.19
CA GLY A 506 11.87 11.34 -17.10
C GLY A 506 13.32 11.16 -17.49
N LEU A 507 14.19 11.38 -16.53
CA LEU A 507 15.63 11.16 -16.65
C LEU A 507 16.09 10.43 -15.39
N ARG A 508 16.92 9.41 -15.59
CA ARG A 508 17.65 8.70 -14.54
C ARG A 508 19.13 8.79 -14.84
N THR A 509 19.95 9.05 -13.83
CA THR A 509 21.40 9.12 -13.98
C THR A 509 22.14 8.55 -12.79
N SER A 510 23.23 7.84 -13.05
CA SER A 510 24.21 7.32 -12.09
C SER A 510 25.64 7.74 -12.48
N LEU A 511 25.80 8.98 -13.02
CA LEU A 511 27.07 9.52 -13.48
C LEU A 511 28.17 9.56 -12.42
N LEU A 512 27.80 9.73 -11.16
CA LEU A 512 28.73 9.72 -10.04
C LEU A 512 28.64 8.40 -9.29
N THR A 513 29.78 7.84 -8.92
CA THR A 513 29.84 6.59 -8.16
C THR A 513 29.01 6.66 -6.89
N GLY A 514 28.11 5.71 -6.70
CA GLY A 514 27.22 5.63 -5.54
C GLY A 514 26.12 6.67 -5.51
N TRP A 515 25.93 7.50 -6.56
CA TRP A 515 24.85 8.49 -6.65
C TRP A 515 23.86 8.12 -7.75
N ILE A 516 22.59 8.09 -7.40
CA ILE A 516 21.49 7.89 -8.34
C ILE A 516 20.57 9.10 -8.21
N SER A 517 20.24 9.72 -9.31
CA SER A 517 19.25 10.79 -9.36
C SER A 517 18.22 10.52 -10.43
N THR A 518 16.96 10.76 -10.10
CA THR A 518 15.85 10.58 -11.04
C THR A 518 14.96 11.82 -11.00
N VAL A 519 14.63 12.34 -12.17
CA VAL A 519 13.67 13.44 -12.34
C VAL A 519 12.57 12.96 -13.28
N ALA A 520 11.32 13.15 -12.85
CA ALA A 520 10.14 12.84 -13.64
C ALA A 520 9.19 14.05 -13.70
N LEU A 521 8.85 14.49 -14.89
CA LEU A 521 7.74 15.39 -15.18
C LEU A 521 6.56 14.53 -15.61
N TRP A 522 5.43 14.62 -14.93
CA TRP A 522 4.31 13.72 -15.16
C TRP A 522 2.97 14.44 -15.12
N THR A 523 1.99 13.84 -15.77
CA THR A 523 0.58 14.25 -15.68
C THR A 523 -0.31 13.03 -15.57
N VAL A 524 -1.40 13.15 -14.81
CA VAL A 524 -2.45 12.14 -14.68
C VAL A 524 -3.80 12.86 -14.73
N GLU A 525 -4.73 12.32 -15.50
CA GLU A 525 -6.14 12.73 -15.55
C GLU A 525 -7.01 11.55 -15.13
N LEU A 526 -8.03 11.84 -14.30
CA LEU A 526 -9.11 10.93 -13.94
C LEU A 526 -10.40 11.39 -14.61
N ASP A 527 -11.20 10.45 -15.07
CA ASP A 527 -12.52 10.76 -15.61
C ASP A 527 -13.53 11.11 -14.49
N SER A 528 -13.28 10.73 -13.23
CA SER A 528 -14.04 11.10 -12.04
C SER A 528 -13.18 11.01 -10.77
N GLU A 529 -13.36 11.93 -9.83
CA GLU A 529 -12.82 11.87 -8.43
C GLU A 529 -13.80 11.21 -7.47
N LEU A 530 -14.83 10.60 -7.98
CA LEU A 530 -15.91 10.04 -7.19
C LEU A 530 -15.40 8.95 -6.25
N LEU A 531 -15.77 9.06 -4.98
CA LEU A 531 -15.42 8.12 -3.92
C LEU A 531 -16.70 7.64 -3.22
N PHE A 532 -16.70 6.42 -2.76
CA PHE A 532 -17.72 5.94 -1.83
C PHE A 532 -17.37 6.41 -0.43
N VAL A 533 -18.28 7.18 0.17
CA VAL A 533 -18.13 7.70 1.52
C VAL A 533 -18.70 6.66 2.49
N GLY A 534 -17.81 5.91 3.11
CA GLY A 534 -18.19 4.81 4.02
C GLY A 534 -19.01 5.27 5.22
N ASP A 535 -18.77 6.48 5.71
CA ASP A 535 -19.47 7.09 6.86
C ASP A 535 -20.92 7.46 6.54
N ALA A 536 -21.21 7.79 5.28
CA ALA A 536 -22.56 8.08 4.79
C ALA A 536 -23.25 6.85 4.18
N GLY A 537 -22.49 5.81 3.84
CA GLY A 537 -22.99 4.63 3.13
C GLY A 537 -23.44 4.92 1.69
N THR A 538 -22.95 6.01 1.10
CA THR A 538 -23.34 6.51 -0.22
C THR A 538 -22.13 7.02 -0.99
N THR A 539 -22.32 7.38 -2.25
CA THR A 539 -21.27 7.90 -3.13
C THR A 539 -21.45 9.41 -3.31
N GLU A 540 -20.39 10.19 -3.11
CA GLU A 540 -20.37 11.60 -3.46
C GLU A 540 -19.93 11.78 -4.91
N PRO A 541 -20.76 12.38 -5.77
CA PRO A 541 -20.38 12.67 -7.15
C PRO A 541 -19.31 13.75 -7.19
N SER A 542 -18.22 13.49 -7.88
CA SER A 542 -17.15 14.45 -8.13
C SER A 542 -16.78 14.44 -9.62
N GLY A 543 -16.29 15.58 -10.13
CA GLY A 543 -15.94 15.77 -11.52
C GLY A 543 -14.62 15.11 -11.93
N ALA A 544 -14.32 15.20 -13.23
CA ALA A 544 -13.02 14.83 -13.75
C ALA A 544 -11.92 15.75 -13.22
N SER A 545 -10.70 15.22 -13.12
CA SER A 545 -9.57 15.98 -12.58
C SER A 545 -8.30 15.78 -13.38
N ARG A 546 -7.36 16.71 -13.21
CA ARG A 546 -6.00 16.64 -13.74
C ARG A 546 -4.97 16.98 -12.69
N ARG A 547 -3.92 16.18 -12.65
CA ARG A 547 -2.71 16.41 -11.87
C ARG A 547 -1.52 16.58 -12.79
N LEU A 548 -0.68 17.57 -12.50
CA LEU A 548 0.59 17.83 -13.18
C LEU A 548 1.66 17.99 -12.11
N GLY A 549 2.80 17.32 -12.27
CA GLY A 549 3.83 17.42 -11.25
C GLY A 549 5.25 17.10 -11.71
N LEU A 550 6.17 17.35 -10.79
CA LEU A 550 7.56 16.98 -10.85
C LEU A 550 7.91 16.15 -9.62
N THR A 551 8.57 15.01 -9.84
CA THR A 551 9.19 14.23 -8.77
C THR A 551 10.69 14.16 -9.02
N TRP A 552 11.48 14.53 -8.01
CA TRP A 552 12.94 14.47 -8.06
C TRP A 552 13.44 13.66 -6.89
N THR A 553 14.12 12.53 -7.16
CA THR A 553 14.65 11.62 -6.16
C THR A 553 16.16 11.53 -6.26
N ASN A 554 16.82 11.47 -5.13
CA ASN A 554 18.26 11.31 -5.03
C ASN A 554 18.59 10.27 -3.97
N TYR A 555 19.48 9.38 -4.29
CA TYR A 555 20.09 8.46 -3.36
C TYR A 555 21.60 8.50 -3.54
N TRP A 556 22.33 8.68 -2.46
CA TRP A 556 23.78 8.77 -2.50
C TRP A 556 24.42 7.90 -1.43
N ARG A 557 25.10 6.84 -1.83
CA ARG A 557 25.99 6.05 -1.00
C ARG A 557 27.39 6.63 -1.03
N LEU A 558 27.66 7.56 -0.09
CA LEU A 558 28.94 8.24 0.04
C LEU A 558 30.06 7.31 0.48
N SER A 559 29.73 6.26 1.23
CA SER A 559 30.63 5.20 1.65
C SER A 559 29.80 3.93 2.03
N ASP A 560 30.50 2.84 2.39
CA ASP A 560 29.84 1.63 2.89
C ASP A 560 29.06 1.85 4.21
N ARG A 561 29.23 3.02 4.84
CA ARG A 561 28.60 3.36 6.11
C ARG A 561 27.69 4.58 6.06
N LEU A 562 27.82 5.42 5.05
CA LEU A 562 27.09 6.69 4.97
C LEU A 562 26.26 6.74 3.70
N THR A 563 24.94 6.79 3.90
CA THR A 563 23.95 6.98 2.84
C THR A 563 23.15 8.25 3.08
N MET A 564 22.73 8.89 2.00
CA MET A 564 21.83 10.05 2.00
C MET A 564 20.74 9.82 0.99
N ASP A 565 19.52 10.23 1.29
CA ASP A 565 18.42 10.29 0.36
C ASP A 565 17.68 11.63 0.46
N PHE A 566 17.12 12.05 -0.67
CA PHE A 566 16.35 13.27 -0.78
C PHE A 566 15.29 13.11 -1.88
N ASP A 567 14.03 13.30 -1.53
CA ASP A 567 12.90 13.27 -2.44
C ASP A 567 12.14 14.59 -2.38
N LEU A 568 11.81 15.15 -3.55
CA LEU A 568 10.96 16.32 -3.71
C LEU A 568 9.83 15.97 -4.69
N SER A 569 8.59 16.20 -4.29
CA SER A 569 7.43 16.10 -5.15
C SER A 569 6.67 17.44 -5.16
N LEU A 570 6.49 18.00 -6.33
CA LEU A 570 5.70 19.21 -6.56
C LEU A 570 4.53 18.83 -7.45
N THR A 571 3.31 19.22 -7.04
CA THR A 571 2.09 18.83 -7.73
C THR A 571 1.11 20.00 -7.82
N ARG A 572 0.37 20.05 -8.90
CA ARG A 572 -0.80 20.90 -9.07
C ARG A 572 -1.98 20.03 -9.48
N ALA A 573 -2.98 19.90 -8.60
CA ALA A 573 -4.23 19.18 -8.85
C ALA A 573 -5.36 20.16 -9.13
N ARG A 574 -6.21 19.86 -10.13
CA ARG A 574 -7.35 20.70 -10.50
C ARG A 574 -8.53 19.82 -10.94
N LEU A 575 -9.73 20.21 -10.52
CA LEU A 575 -10.96 19.72 -11.11
C LEU A 575 -11.09 20.30 -12.53
N LEU A 576 -11.69 19.53 -13.43
CA LEU A 576 -11.99 19.92 -14.80
C LEU A 576 -13.46 20.27 -14.94
N ASP A 577 -13.78 21.05 -15.98
CA ASP A 577 -15.17 21.41 -16.32
C ASP A 577 -15.92 22.24 -15.25
N VAL A 578 -15.16 22.86 -14.33
CA VAL A 578 -15.64 23.80 -13.33
C VAL A 578 -14.94 25.17 -13.51
N PRO A 579 -15.52 26.29 -12.99
CA PRO A 579 -14.83 27.58 -13.01
C PRO A 579 -13.50 27.56 -12.24
N ASP A 580 -12.48 28.28 -12.73
CA ASP A 580 -11.14 28.38 -12.08
C ASP A 580 -11.20 28.82 -10.60
N ALA A 581 -12.29 29.45 -10.17
CA ALA A 581 -12.47 29.90 -8.79
C ALA A 581 -12.80 28.77 -7.81
N VAL A 582 -13.22 27.60 -8.32
CA VAL A 582 -13.63 26.41 -7.55
C VAL A 582 -13.03 25.15 -8.16
N ASP A 583 -11.78 25.26 -8.65
CA ASP A 583 -11.10 24.17 -9.36
C ASP A 583 -10.14 23.36 -8.49
N ARG A 584 -10.05 23.64 -7.20
CA ARG A 584 -9.13 22.92 -6.30
C ARG A 584 -9.67 21.54 -6.00
N VAL A 585 -8.73 20.57 -5.87
CA VAL A 585 -9.03 19.24 -5.34
C VAL A 585 -8.75 19.28 -3.83
N PRO A 586 -9.75 19.17 -2.97
CA PRO A 586 -9.55 19.16 -1.52
C PRO A 586 -8.63 18.00 -1.09
N GLY A 587 -7.75 18.26 -0.12
CA GLY A 587 -6.79 17.27 0.36
C GLY A 587 -5.58 17.02 -0.56
N ALA A 588 -5.46 17.69 -1.72
CA ALA A 588 -4.35 17.49 -2.64
C ALA A 588 -3.06 18.16 -2.13
N LEU A 589 -2.07 17.38 -1.68
CA LEU A 589 -0.76 17.88 -1.29
C LEU A 589 -0.01 18.45 -2.50
N GLU A 590 0.32 19.75 -2.47
CA GLU A 590 1.00 20.42 -3.59
C GLU A 590 2.52 20.30 -3.53
N ASN A 591 3.11 20.13 -2.34
CA ASN A 591 4.54 19.93 -2.17
C ASN A 591 4.86 18.95 -1.03
N VAL A 592 5.79 18.04 -1.29
CA VAL A 592 6.26 17.05 -0.34
C VAL A 592 7.78 16.98 -0.43
N VAL A 593 8.45 16.99 0.73
CA VAL A 593 9.90 16.79 0.85
C VAL A 593 10.17 15.68 1.87
N ALA A 594 10.95 14.68 1.47
CA ALA A 594 11.50 13.69 2.38
C ALA A 594 13.04 13.67 2.25
N ALA A 595 13.75 13.64 3.36
CA ALA A 595 15.20 13.58 3.36
C ALA A 595 15.72 12.70 4.49
N GLY A 596 16.84 12.03 4.25
CA GLY A 596 17.48 11.19 5.25
C GLY A 596 18.99 11.15 5.14
N ILE A 597 19.63 10.98 6.30
CA ILE A 597 21.06 10.69 6.41
C ILE A 597 21.19 9.52 7.37
N THR A 598 21.81 8.45 6.90
CA THR A 598 22.05 7.24 7.71
C THR A 598 23.53 6.92 7.75
N TRP A 599 24.07 6.86 8.95
CA TRP A 599 25.35 6.25 9.25
C TRP A 599 25.10 4.86 9.83
N ASP A 600 25.53 3.83 9.14
CA ASP A 600 25.37 2.45 9.57
C ASP A 600 26.70 1.70 9.57
N SER A 601 26.92 0.87 10.59
CA SER A 601 28.09 0.03 10.74
C SER A 601 27.69 -1.44 10.83
N PRO A 602 27.42 -2.12 9.69
CA PRO A 602 26.86 -3.49 9.68
C PRO A 602 27.72 -4.54 10.38
N GLN A 603 29.05 -4.35 10.41
CA GLN A 603 30.01 -5.26 11.05
C GLN A 603 30.16 -4.98 12.56
N GLY A 604 29.44 -4.01 13.11
CA GLY A 604 29.52 -3.54 14.48
C GLY A 604 30.07 -2.10 14.59
N GLY A 605 29.49 -1.34 15.50
CA GLY A 605 29.80 0.06 15.72
C GLY A 605 28.55 0.94 15.79
N PRO A 606 28.70 2.26 15.62
CA PRO A 606 27.59 3.19 15.72
C PRO A 606 26.61 3.07 14.56
N LEU A 607 25.34 3.28 14.89
CA LEU A 607 24.23 3.56 13.97
C LEU A 607 23.70 4.96 14.31
N ALA A 608 23.44 5.77 13.30
CA ALA A 608 22.72 7.04 13.47
C ALA A 608 21.91 7.34 12.20
N THR A 609 20.64 7.65 12.35
CA THR A 609 19.76 8.04 11.25
C THR A 609 18.99 9.28 11.62
N VAL A 610 18.98 10.27 10.75
CA VAL A 610 18.10 11.44 10.82
C VAL A 610 17.18 11.40 9.63
N ARG A 611 15.89 11.52 9.87
CA ARG A 611 14.86 11.60 8.83
C ARG A 611 14.05 12.87 8.99
N VAL A 612 13.76 13.57 7.90
CA VAL A 612 12.88 14.73 7.87
C VAL A 612 11.81 14.47 6.82
N ARG A 613 10.54 14.70 7.18
CA ARG A 613 9.41 14.77 6.25
C ARG A 613 8.72 16.11 6.38
N HIS A 614 8.31 16.67 5.25
CA HIS A 614 7.55 17.90 5.17
C HIS A 614 6.49 17.78 4.08
N PHE A 615 5.30 18.23 4.39
CA PHE A 615 4.29 18.54 3.38
C PHE A 615 3.73 19.94 3.63
N GLY A 616 3.52 20.67 2.53
CA GLY A 616 3.10 22.06 2.58
C GLY A 616 1.61 22.22 2.88
N ALA A 617 1.17 23.47 2.95
CA ALA A 617 -0.25 23.80 2.99
C ALA A 617 -0.97 23.22 1.76
N TYR A 618 -2.23 22.83 1.93
CA TYR A 618 -3.06 22.26 0.87
C TYR A 618 -4.53 22.72 1.00
N PRO A 619 -5.30 22.76 -0.11
CA PRO A 619 -6.68 23.18 -0.08
C PRO A 619 -7.56 22.20 0.71
N LEU A 620 -8.47 22.72 1.53
CA LEU A 620 -9.52 21.96 2.21
C LEU A 620 -10.88 22.16 1.55
N THR A 621 -11.01 23.18 0.69
CA THR A 621 -12.22 23.51 -0.06
C THR A 621 -11.89 23.77 -1.53
N GLU A 622 -12.85 23.52 -2.42
CA GLU A 622 -12.69 23.69 -3.87
C GLU A 622 -12.37 25.13 -4.28
N ASP A 623 -12.89 26.13 -3.54
CA ASP A 623 -12.62 27.55 -3.74
C ASP A 623 -11.32 28.04 -3.08
N ASN A 624 -10.61 27.12 -2.39
CA ASN A 624 -9.39 27.40 -1.64
C ASN A 624 -9.55 28.48 -0.55
N SER A 625 -10.76 28.72 -0.08
CA SER A 625 -11.03 29.66 1.03
C SER A 625 -10.50 29.13 2.36
N GLN A 626 -10.36 27.81 2.48
CA GLN A 626 -9.81 27.12 3.63
C GLN A 626 -8.61 26.29 3.22
N GLN A 627 -7.56 26.37 4.02
CA GLN A 627 -6.30 25.65 3.79
C GLN A 627 -5.82 24.97 5.07
N ALA A 628 -5.28 23.76 4.90
CA ALA A 628 -4.53 23.09 5.94
C ALA A 628 -3.18 23.77 6.17
N SER A 629 -2.72 23.76 7.42
CA SER A 629 -1.37 24.18 7.77
C SER A 629 -0.33 23.15 7.30
N PRO A 630 0.90 23.57 6.96
CA PRO A 630 1.98 22.65 6.65
C PRO A 630 2.42 21.85 7.88
N THR A 631 2.99 20.68 7.67
CA THR A 631 3.52 19.82 8.72
C THR A 631 4.98 19.46 8.45
N THR A 632 5.83 19.55 9.47
CA THR A 632 7.26 19.18 9.39
C THR A 632 7.66 18.32 10.58
N LEU A 633 8.13 17.11 10.31
CA LEU A 633 8.61 16.19 11.33
C LEU A 633 10.05 15.82 11.10
N ALA A 634 10.81 15.72 12.18
CA ALA A 634 12.16 15.17 12.18
C ALA A 634 12.25 14.04 13.21
N ASN A 635 12.75 12.89 12.76
CA ASN A 635 12.97 11.71 13.57
C ASN A 635 14.47 11.36 13.62
N LEU A 636 14.94 10.85 14.75
CA LEU A 636 16.33 10.47 15.01
C LEU A 636 16.37 9.04 15.52
N ALA A 637 17.25 8.21 14.99
CA ALA A 637 17.65 6.96 15.61
C ALA A 637 19.16 6.99 15.90
N ILE A 638 19.57 6.61 17.11
CA ILE A 638 20.97 6.47 17.50
C ILE A 638 21.15 5.10 18.13
N GLY A 639 22.15 4.35 17.70
CA GLY A 639 22.37 3.02 18.22
C GLY A 639 23.81 2.55 18.16
N TRP A 640 24.02 1.37 18.70
CA TRP A 640 25.29 0.68 18.66
C TRP A 640 25.09 -0.81 18.41
N ARG A 641 25.78 -1.35 17.41
CA ARG A 641 25.86 -2.79 17.17
C ARG A 641 27.14 -3.35 17.78
N PHE A 642 27.01 -4.36 18.64
CA PHE A 642 28.14 -5.03 19.25
C PHE A 642 28.69 -6.09 18.32
N GLY A 643 29.84 -5.81 17.68
CA GLY A 643 30.45 -6.67 16.66
C GLY A 643 30.61 -8.10 17.14
N GLY A 644 30.30 -9.08 16.27
CA GLY A 644 30.41 -10.50 16.52
C GLY A 644 29.27 -11.11 17.36
N SER A 645 28.62 -10.37 18.25
CA SER A 645 27.49 -10.88 19.06
C SER A 645 26.15 -10.87 18.34
N GLY A 646 25.99 -10.00 17.34
CA GLY A 646 24.70 -9.73 16.69
C GLY A 646 23.72 -8.91 17.54
N LEU A 647 24.15 -8.47 18.72
CA LEU A 647 23.36 -7.62 19.60
C LEU A 647 23.46 -6.15 19.18
N GLY A 648 22.34 -5.45 19.19
CA GLY A 648 22.24 -4.01 18.97
C GLY A 648 21.35 -3.34 20.01
N ILE A 649 21.62 -2.08 20.28
CA ILE A 649 20.78 -1.20 21.09
C ILE A 649 20.51 0.06 20.28
N THR A 650 19.26 0.49 20.20
CA THR A 650 18.85 1.69 19.45
C THR A 650 17.92 2.54 20.32
N LEU A 651 18.16 3.82 20.34
CA LEU A 651 17.30 4.85 20.90
C LEU A 651 16.69 5.61 19.73
N ASP A 652 15.37 5.56 19.60
CA ASP A 652 14.61 6.35 18.64
C ASP A 652 14.01 7.55 19.36
N VAL A 653 14.13 8.72 18.75
CA VAL A 653 13.47 9.96 19.17
C VAL A 653 12.60 10.42 18.00
N LEU A 654 11.30 10.22 18.12
CA LEU A 654 10.32 10.68 17.16
C LEU A 654 9.91 12.11 17.49
N ASN A 655 9.59 12.90 16.45
CA ASN A 655 9.29 14.33 16.61
C ASN A 655 10.32 15.06 17.47
N VAL A 656 11.58 15.03 17.06
CA VAL A 656 12.75 15.54 17.84
C VAL A 656 12.55 16.97 18.34
N PHE A 657 11.89 17.82 17.54
CA PHE A 657 11.68 19.23 17.87
C PHE A 657 10.41 19.48 18.67
N ASP A 658 9.65 18.44 19.01
CA ASP A 658 8.38 18.54 19.73
C ASP A 658 7.42 19.52 19.04
N ALA A 659 7.35 19.40 17.70
CA ALA A 659 6.48 20.24 16.90
C ALA A 659 5.01 19.92 17.24
N ALA A 660 4.22 20.96 17.48
CA ALA A 660 2.79 20.87 17.74
C ALA A 660 1.98 21.04 16.44
N ASP A 661 2.41 20.35 15.36
CA ASP A 661 1.77 20.38 14.07
C ASP A 661 0.57 19.41 14.03
N ARG A 662 -0.06 19.28 12.88
CA ARG A 662 -1.23 18.43 12.67
C ARG A 662 -0.91 17.34 11.67
N ASP A 663 -1.25 16.08 12.01
CA ASP A 663 -1.00 14.93 11.13
C ASP A 663 -1.92 14.98 9.92
N ILE A 664 -3.20 15.36 10.14
CA ILE A 664 -4.19 15.57 9.08
C ILE A 664 -5.20 16.63 9.46
N GLN A 665 -5.82 17.27 8.47
CA GLN A 665 -6.78 18.36 8.64
C GLN A 665 -7.89 18.25 7.61
N TYR A 666 -9.13 18.58 8.04
CA TYR A 666 -10.36 18.59 7.25
C TYR A 666 -11.19 19.85 7.52
N TRP A 667 -12.10 20.17 6.62
CA TRP A 667 -13.07 21.25 6.79
C TRP A 667 -14.48 20.71 6.60
N TYR A 668 -15.26 20.66 7.66
CA TYR A 668 -16.66 20.23 7.63
C TYR A 668 -17.43 20.78 8.84
N ALA A 669 -18.77 20.66 8.78
CA ALA A 669 -19.64 21.02 9.89
C ALA A 669 -19.67 19.91 10.95
N SER A 670 -19.58 20.29 12.21
CA SER A 670 -19.84 19.40 13.35
C SER A 670 -20.59 20.15 14.45
N ARG A 671 -21.15 19.41 15.41
CA ARG A 671 -21.92 19.98 16.50
C ARG A 671 -21.54 19.36 17.82
N GLY A 672 -21.09 20.17 18.77
CA GLY A 672 -20.99 19.80 20.17
C GLY A 672 -22.35 19.79 20.87
N PRO A 673 -22.48 19.20 22.08
CA PRO A 673 -23.78 19.06 22.78
C PRO A 673 -24.51 20.36 23.05
N ALA A 674 -23.78 21.48 23.21
CA ALA A 674 -24.34 22.80 23.53
C ALA A 674 -24.40 23.75 22.33
N GLU A 675 -24.01 23.32 21.14
CA GLU A 675 -23.92 24.14 19.94
C GLU A 675 -25.25 24.23 19.16
N PRO A 676 -25.39 25.19 18.22
CA PRO A 676 -26.59 25.35 17.40
C PRO A 676 -26.96 24.10 16.61
N ALA A 677 -28.25 23.88 16.37
CA ALA A 677 -28.75 22.69 15.67
C ALA A 677 -28.21 22.50 14.25
N GLY A 678 -27.78 23.58 13.55
CA GLY A 678 -27.18 23.52 12.22
C GLY A 678 -25.69 23.18 12.23
N GLY A 679 -25.09 22.95 13.39
CA GLY A 679 -23.64 22.74 13.52
C GLY A 679 -22.83 24.02 13.25
N ILE A 680 -21.52 23.86 13.24
CA ILE A 680 -20.56 24.93 12.93
C ILE A 680 -19.53 24.33 11.97
N GLU A 681 -19.38 24.97 10.80
CA GLU A 681 -18.28 24.65 9.90
C GLU A 681 -16.94 25.08 10.51
N ASP A 682 -16.01 24.16 10.61
CA ASP A 682 -14.73 24.39 11.25
C ASP A 682 -13.65 23.48 10.69
N LEU A 683 -12.42 23.84 10.99
CA LEU A 683 -11.27 22.96 10.77
C LEU A 683 -11.27 21.88 11.85
N HIS A 684 -11.25 20.62 11.39
CA HIS A 684 -11.06 19.44 12.24
C HIS A 684 -9.68 18.86 12.00
N PHE A 685 -9.00 18.42 13.04
CA PHE A 685 -7.65 17.94 12.90
C PHE A 685 -7.34 16.82 13.90
N LYS A 686 -6.37 15.97 13.52
CA LYS A 686 -5.65 15.12 14.45
C LYS A 686 -4.26 15.70 14.68
N PRO A 687 -3.84 15.95 15.94
CA PRO A 687 -2.49 16.41 16.23
C PRO A 687 -1.48 15.31 15.92
N ILE A 688 -0.25 15.69 15.55
CA ILE A 688 0.87 14.76 15.58
C ILE A 688 1.19 14.42 17.04
N GLU A 689 1.72 13.21 17.24
CA GLU A 689 2.16 12.82 18.56
C GLU A 689 3.34 13.70 19.02
N PRO A 690 3.40 14.08 20.31
CA PRO A 690 4.51 14.85 20.85
C PRO A 690 5.81 14.06 20.73
N ARG A 691 6.94 14.70 21.07
CA ARG A 691 8.22 13.99 21.04
C ARG A 691 8.14 12.71 21.88
N GLN A 692 8.56 11.60 21.28
CA GLN A 692 8.57 10.29 21.91
C GLN A 692 9.98 9.72 21.92
N VAL A 693 10.32 9.06 23.02
CA VAL A 693 11.58 8.33 23.18
C VAL A 693 11.27 6.83 23.29
N ARG A 694 11.93 6.04 22.44
CA ARG A 694 11.80 4.58 22.39
C ARG A 694 13.17 3.93 22.47
N LEU A 695 13.29 2.87 23.25
CA LEU A 695 14.51 2.07 23.37
C LEU A 695 14.26 0.68 22.82
N GLN A 696 15.10 0.25 21.91
CA GLN A 696 15.06 -1.11 21.34
C GLN A 696 16.37 -1.86 21.66
N LEU A 697 16.22 -3.09 22.09
CA LEU A 697 17.28 -4.07 22.18
C LEU A 697 17.01 -5.16 21.14
N ALA A 698 17.93 -5.36 20.20
CA ALA A 698 17.76 -6.32 19.11
C ALA A 698 18.95 -7.25 18.99
N TRP A 699 18.68 -8.49 18.62
CA TRP A 699 19.68 -9.50 18.29
C TRP A 699 19.35 -10.10 16.93
N GLY A 700 20.37 -10.21 16.06
CA GLY A 700 20.23 -10.78 14.74
C GLY A 700 19.84 -9.77 13.61
N LEU A 701 19.66 -8.49 13.96
CA LEU A 701 19.39 -7.41 12.99
C LEU A 701 20.67 -6.77 12.45
#